data_8f771c49ce3836d5b4f82152ef2ee634
#
_entry.id   8f771c49ce3836d5b4f82152ef2ee634
#
_cell.length_a   1.000
_cell.length_b   1.000
_cell.length_c   1.000
_cell.angle_alpha   90.00
_cell.angle_beta   90.00
_cell.angle_gamma   90.00
#
_symmetry.space_group_name_H-M   'P 1'
#
loop_
_entity.id
_entity.type
_entity.pdbx_description
1 polymer ?
#
loop_
_entity_poly.entity_id
_entity_poly.type
_entity_poly.pdbx_seq_one_letter_code
_entity_poly.pdbx_strand_id
1 'polypeptide(L)'
;MKKIRSLTTTACALLLLFAGCGGGNEKASVGYTYQKQSANKLYFYSSDAKLDTFLNDFYTRHSRSEEETAINDMQLGTGGTAWKAWETMSLVWFDSSNTNFRKDSFSLLKQWLYSAPVDDYGYCWSTMASLEQANVTPAGNNFGMGWPFPNYDGSNYYDWEFNGYKVTDTEGWEVEAEGTLLSSKIGDGLWTNKVQDISEITFSRDMGSYGIPTSEAPYLEMDIRWCVDGLFTENDVDDVYLSWQIQGTNEWFTVKQSDYTARSVDITANYANHIYMPMYLHPAWGTDNNVTALKITVKAKENKTLTGEVNLNCVRGNYDSRQIDNGFNLVEAVKLYYEFTGDKKILEDTLNRCRKVAMFMVYNLDGENGLVDLSNFVGHNGGVIADGVSQTIASSYWDVLSLSPKSLYAQVLYYQTLQNLAYLESAAKSENITVEAPEIKLNDGGTIAYEFDEAYLQKLAGKVAHEVQKPVDTQNKTGFFDTEKGRFIEGFNMHGDVVDYGSTIFNNMVVAAGMATKSQGEKVVSWISGERIIEGDDAVGYMGDLDEYLNYGIYDYEFAPRTTTVKNSEQYTSGHYTEANKAYSASCQDGGAIMFTSYYDMQARIQTRGVDNAYNRLKGIRDWYLKVYNFAQENGYGGAQFYRSYYSSEVGIPLQGMNVAGSLGLDSEFIENAIVYAIVPFGFFNLESKSAKTLSVSPMLPKELSFWRMENLKFNGVLYDLEAGDDYVLLESVRGNTSGMKCVITLSTQSEAPQVYSNGKLLPESAYTVTDGKVCVTVDFRAQKIQVK
;
A
#
# COMPACT_ATOMS: atom_id res chain seq x y z
N MET A 1 15.59 58.56 0.98
CA MET A 1 16.75 58.39 1.89
C MET A 1 16.42 57.22 2.82
N LYS A 2 17.05 56.13 2.69
CA LYS A 2 17.61 55.19 3.63
C LYS A 2 17.80 53.84 2.97
N LYS A 3 19.01 53.41 3.07
CA LYS A 3 19.74 52.35 2.41
C LYS A 3 19.12 50.95 2.60
N ILE A 4 18.99 50.23 1.50
CA ILE A 4 18.85 48.81 1.43
C ILE A 4 20.28 48.21 1.46
N ARG A 5 20.56 47.36 2.43
CA ARG A 5 21.79 46.56 2.46
C ARG A 5 21.53 45.26 1.73
N SER A 6 22.29 45.04 0.68
CA SER A 6 22.43 43.76 -0.02
C SER A 6 23.25 42.82 0.83
N LEU A 7 22.74 41.59 1.05
CA LEU A 7 23.56 40.48 1.49
C LEU A 7 23.91 39.64 0.25
N THR A 8 25.17 39.68 -0.04
CA THR A 8 25.84 38.85 -1.05
C THR A 8 26.03 37.44 -0.50
N THR A 9 25.38 36.45 -1.12
CA THR A 9 25.67 35.03 -0.92
C THR A 9 26.91 34.66 -1.71
N THR A 10 27.92 34.18 -1.03
CA THR A 10 29.19 33.74 -1.59
C THR A 10 29.02 32.38 -2.21
N ALA A 11 29.06 32.26 -3.52
CA ALA A 11 29.18 31.03 -4.23
C ALA A 11 30.63 30.51 -4.13
N CYS A 12 30.85 29.35 -3.53
CA CYS A 12 32.10 28.63 -3.63
C CYS A 12 32.20 27.94 -4.98
N ALA A 13 32.92 28.54 -5.90
CA ALA A 13 33.37 27.88 -7.12
C ALA A 13 34.55 26.96 -6.79
N LEU A 14 34.43 25.65 -6.99
CA LEU A 14 35.54 24.73 -7.00
C LEU A 14 36.21 24.79 -8.35
N LEU A 15 37.45 25.30 -8.38
CA LEU A 15 38.36 25.24 -9.54
C LEU A 15 38.85 23.80 -9.72
N LEU A 16 38.51 23.18 -10.84
CA LEU A 16 39.16 21.97 -11.35
C LEU A 16 40.44 22.39 -12.13
N LEU A 17 41.60 22.03 -11.59
CA LEU A 17 42.88 22.12 -12.29
C LEU A 17 43.00 20.98 -13.33
N PHE A 18 42.97 21.33 -14.60
CA PHE A 18 43.32 20.45 -15.69
C PHE A 18 44.84 20.45 -15.86
N ALA A 19 45.50 19.29 -15.66
CA ALA A 19 46.79 18.98 -16.22
C ALA A 19 46.58 18.13 -17.47
N GLY A 20 46.78 18.71 -18.62
CA GLY A 20 46.71 17.99 -19.89
C GLY A 20 47.97 17.21 -20.18
N CYS A 21 47.77 16.09 -20.90
CA CYS A 21 48.59 15.69 -22.06
C CYS A 21 48.05 14.41 -22.67
N GLY A 22 47.78 14.45 -23.98
CA GLY A 22 47.94 13.30 -24.87
C GLY A 22 46.70 12.54 -25.30
N GLY A 23 46.19 12.89 -26.43
CA GLY A 23 45.64 12.18 -27.56
C GLY A 23 44.91 10.82 -27.35
N GLY A 24 43.57 10.85 -27.49
CA GLY A 24 42.72 9.69 -27.63
C GLY A 24 41.27 10.12 -27.36
N ASN A 25 40.37 10.05 -28.33
CA ASN A 25 38.96 10.33 -28.17
C ASN A 25 38.29 9.25 -27.32
N GLU A 26 38.59 9.18 -26.04
CA GLU A 26 37.76 8.55 -25.04
C GLU A 26 36.92 9.67 -24.38
N LYS A 27 35.61 9.60 -24.56
CA LYS A 27 34.68 10.39 -23.72
C LYS A 27 35.09 10.14 -22.28
N ALA A 28 35.50 11.20 -21.59
CA ALA A 28 35.79 11.12 -20.16
C ALA A 28 34.62 10.45 -19.45
N SER A 29 34.85 9.31 -18.85
CA SER A 29 33.88 8.66 -17.97
C SER A 29 33.58 9.65 -16.84
N VAL A 30 32.38 10.10 -16.77
CA VAL A 30 31.90 10.88 -15.60
C VAL A 30 32.10 9.98 -14.40
N GLY A 31 33.01 10.36 -13.50
CA GLY A 31 33.28 9.59 -12.29
C GLY A 31 32.07 9.71 -11.38
N TYR A 32 31.28 8.64 -11.29
CA TYR A 32 30.18 8.56 -10.33
C TYR A 32 30.78 8.44 -8.93
N THR A 33 30.61 9.47 -8.12
CA THR A 33 30.98 9.47 -6.69
C THR A 33 29.88 10.16 -5.92
N TYR A 34 29.10 9.38 -5.18
CA TYR A 34 28.06 9.92 -4.32
C TYR A 34 28.68 10.34 -2.98
N GLN A 35 28.40 11.56 -2.54
CA GLN A 35 28.88 12.07 -1.24
C GLN A 35 27.85 11.79 -0.16
N LYS A 36 28.26 11.13 0.92
CA LYS A 36 27.45 10.89 2.09
C LYS A 36 26.91 12.20 2.68
N GLN A 37 25.58 12.35 2.66
CA GLN A 37 24.93 13.60 3.08
C GLN A 37 24.65 13.68 4.58
N SER A 38 24.55 12.55 5.29
CA SER A 38 24.24 12.49 6.72
C SER A 38 24.92 11.33 7.42
N ALA A 39 25.38 11.55 8.64
CA ALA A 39 26.06 10.51 9.43
C ALA A 39 25.10 9.40 9.94
N ASN A 40 23.79 9.60 9.88
CA ASN A 40 22.81 8.66 10.46
C ASN A 40 21.80 8.11 9.45
N LYS A 41 21.96 8.40 8.16
CA LYS A 41 21.08 7.86 7.10
C LYS A 41 21.64 6.58 6.54
N LEU A 42 20.77 5.71 6.02
CA LEU A 42 21.20 4.55 5.26
C LEU A 42 22.10 5.01 4.10
N TYR A 43 23.18 4.30 3.92
CA TYR A 43 24.14 4.55 2.85
C TYR A 43 24.59 3.23 2.25
N PHE A 44 24.62 3.17 0.93
CA PHE A 44 25.06 2.01 0.17
C PHE A 44 26.45 2.26 -0.40
N TYR A 45 27.31 1.27 -0.28
CA TYR A 45 28.65 1.30 -0.82
C TYR A 45 29.05 -0.09 -1.33
N SER A 46 29.57 -0.18 -2.53
CA SER A 46 29.92 -1.43 -3.16
C SER A 46 31.18 -1.30 -4.03
N SER A 47 31.54 -2.36 -4.71
CA SER A 47 32.59 -2.31 -5.75
C SER A 47 32.11 -1.69 -7.08
N ASP A 48 30.85 -1.26 -7.19
CA ASP A 48 30.27 -0.60 -8.36
C ASP A 48 29.78 0.82 -8.03
N ALA A 49 30.57 1.83 -8.35
CA ALA A 49 30.27 3.22 -8.07
C ALA A 49 28.98 3.76 -8.77
N LYS A 50 28.56 3.15 -9.88
CA LYS A 50 27.29 3.50 -10.52
C LYS A 50 26.11 3.01 -9.71
N LEU A 51 26.22 1.78 -9.17
CA LEU A 51 25.23 1.21 -8.27
C LEU A 51 25.10 2.06 -6.99
N ASP A 52 26.23 2.47 -6.43
CA ASP A 52 26.25 3.34 -5.24
C ASP A 52 25.55 4.68 -5.50
N THR A 53 25.84 5.30 -6.65
CA THR A 53 25.19 6.55 -7.05
C THR A 53 23.68 6.37 -7.21
N PHE A 54 23.25 5.33 -7.90
CA PHE A 54 21.84 5.02 -8.08
C PHE A 54 21.16 4.79 -6.74
N LEU A 55 21.62 3.87 -5.93
CA LEU A 55 20.93 3.48 -4.70
C LEU A 55 20.85 4.66 -3.71
N ASN A 56 21.91 5.43 -3.56
CA ASN A 56 21.94 6.53 -2.61
C ASN A 56 21.12 7.75 -3.08
N ASP A 57 21.15 8.09 -4.37
CA ASP A 57 20.30 9.15 -4.90
C ASP A 57 18.84 8.74 -4.92
N PHE A 58 18.55 7.51 -5.37
CA PHE A 58 17.20 6.96 -5.36
C PHE A 58 16.61 6.94 -3.96
N TYR A 59 17.34 6.41 -2.98
CA TYR A 59 16.93 6.42 -1.59
C TYR A 59 16.68 7.85 -1.08
N THR A 60 17.60 8.78 -1.34
CA THR A 60 17.45 10.16 -0.89
C THR A 60 16.21 10.81 -1.50
N ARG A 61 15.92 10.53 -2.75
CA ARG A 61 14.78 11.09 -3.48
C ARG A 61 13.45 10.53 -3.04
N HIS A 62 13.36 9.21 -2.89
CA HIS A 62 12.10 8.54 -2.56
C HIS A 62 11.81 8.45 -1.05
N SER A 63 12.81 8.43 -0.20
CA SER A 63 12.59 8.44 1.25
C SER A 63 12.37 9.85 1.81
N ARG A 64 12.57 10.88 0.97
CA ARG A 64 12.58 12.25 1.39
C ARG A 64 12.24 13.16 0.24
N SER A 65 11.23 13.95 0.36
CA SER A 65 10.91 14.97 -0.59
C SER A 65 10.50 16.24 0.12
N GLU A 66 11.47 17.12 0.38
CA GLU A 66 11.21 18.47 0.89
C GLU A 66 10.54 19.34 -0.17
N GLU A 67 10.67 18.95 -1.44
CA GLU A 67 10.21 19.71 -2.60
C GLU A 67 8.86 19.19 -3.13
N GLU A 68 8.40 18.03 -2.67
CA GLU A 68 7.18 17.38 -3.14
C GLU A 68 6.05 17.60 -2.13
N THR A 69 5.32 18.69 -2.31
CA THR A 69 4.14 18.99 -1.51
C THR A 69 3.09 17.89 -1.57
N ALA A 70 3.00 17.19 -2.70
CA ALA A 70 2.07 16.08 -2.86
C ALA A 70 2.29 14.96 -1.82
N ILE A 71 3.54 14.66 -1.45
CA ILE A 71 3.81 13.69 -0.38
C ILE A 71 3.46 14.27 1.00
N ASN A 72 3.63 15.57 1.19
CA ASN A 72 3.25 16.24 2.44
C ASN A 72 1.75 16.24 2.65
N ASP A 73 1.00 16.36 1.56
CA ASP A 73 -0.47 16.32 1.58
C ASP A 73 -1.02 14.90 1.47
N MET A 74 -0.12 13.91 1.43
CA MET A 74 -0.55 12.55 1.25
C MET A 74 -1.32 12.04 2.46
N GLN A 75 -2.46 11.57 2.15
CA GLN A 75 -3.39 11.04 3.09
C GLN A 75 -2.94 9.64 3.50
N LEU A 76 -2.50 9.51 4.74
CA LEU A 76 -2.18 8.21 5.32
C LEU A 76 -3.47 7.40 5.43
N GLY A 77 -3.55 6.30 4.71
CA GLY A 77 -4.71 5.44 4.76
C GLY A 77 -5.79 5.71 3.72
N THR A 78 -5.55 6.59 2.75
CA THR A 78 -6.37 6.60 1.55
C THR A 78 -6.31 5.26 0.86
N GLY A 79 -7.10 5.11 -0.13
CA GLY A 79 -7.13 3.91 -0.95
C GLY A 79 -5.79 3.22 -1.15
N GLY A 80 -4.72 3.96 -1.11
CA GLY A 80 -3.38 3.46 -1.14
C GLY A 80 -2.79 3.01 0.18
N THR A 81 -3.53 2.39 1.03
CA THR A 81 -2.97 1.84 2.29
C THR A 81 -1.90 0.78 2.08
N ALA A 82 -1.82 0.20 0.88
CA ALA A 82 -0.67 -0.61 0.48
C ALA A 82 0.68 0.12 0.70
N TRP A 83 0.67 1.42 0.61
CA TRP A 83 1.87 2.22 0.82
C TRP A 83 2.37 2.23 2.26
N LYS A 84 1.50 1.97 3.22
CA LYS A 84 1.85 2.14 4.64
C LYS A 84 2.93 1.21 5.12
N ALA A 85 2.91 -0.04 4.69
CA ALA A 85 3.98 -0.96 5.01
C ALA A 85 5.32 -0.49 4.45
N TRP A 86 5.34 -0.07 3.20
CA TRP A 86 6.57 0.38 2.54
C TRP A 86 7.04 1.73 3.05
N GLU A 87 6.14 2.66 3.29
CA GLU A 87 6.48 3.93 3.91
C GLU A 87 7.00 3.73 5.34
N THR A 88 6.37 2.85 6.12
CA THR A 88 6.85 2.50 7.46
C THR A 88 8.25 1.91 7.40
N MET A 89 8.49 0.99 6.49
CA MET A 89 9.79 0.40 6.27
C MET A 89 10.83 1.47 5.90
N SER A 90 10.52 2.35 4.96
CA SER A 90 11.39 3.44 4.56
C SER A 90 11.75 4.35 5.72
N LEU A 91 10.78 4.76 6.49
CA LEU A 91 10.96 5.71 7.59
C LEU A 91 11.68 5.07 8.78
N VAL A 92 11.32 3.85 9.13
CA VAL A 92 11.92 3.13 10.26
C VAL A 92 13.35 2.70 9.96
N TRP A 93 13.62 2.26 8.73
CA TRP A 93 14.96 1.87 8.32
C TRP A 93 15.91 3.06 8.21
N PHE A 94 15.40 4.20 7.79
CA PHE A 94 16.24 5.26 7.33
C PHE A 94 16.32 6.44 8.25
N ASP A 95 15.32 6.70 9.03
CA ASP A 95 15.44 7.81 9.95
C ASP A 95 14.31 8.05 10.95
N SER A 96 14.39 7.44 12.09
CA SER A 96 13.63 7.90 13.25
C SER A 96 14.21 9.17 13.87
N SER A 97 15.37 9.64 13.42
CA SER A 97 16.10 10.81 13.95
C SER A 97 16.21 11.94 12.96
N ASN A 98 15.57 11.86 11.80
CA ASN A 98 15.64 12.92 10.81
C ASN A 98 14.91 14.15 11.33
N THR A 99 15.69 15.19 11.58
CA THR A 99 15.17 16.49 12.06
C THR A 99 14.60 17.35 10.95
N ASN A 100 14.83 16.95 9.69
CA ASN A 100 14.33 17.66 8.54
C ASN A 100 13.07 16.99 8.01
N PHE A 101 12.79 17.14 6.77
CA PHE A 101 11.68 16.54 6.08
C PHE A 101 11.29 15.16 6.66
N ARG A 102 10.07 14.82 6.74
CA ARG A 102 9.48 13.57 7.27
C ARG A 102 9.53 13.36 8.79
N LYS A 103 10.05 14.29 9.56
CA LYS A 103 9.82 14.25 11.00
C LYS A 103 8.33 14.16 11.30
N ASP A 104 7.56 14.99 10.62
CA ASP A 104 6.11 15.03 10.79
C ASP A 104 5.44 13.81 10.14
N SER A 105 5.91 13.36 8.97
CA SER A 105 5.43 12.14 8.34
C SER A 105 5.67 10.90 9.21
N PHE A 106 6.84 10.78 9.85
CA PHE A 106 7.10 9.70 10.78
C PHE A 106 6.18 9.77 12.01
N SER A 107 5.93 10.97 12.54
CA SER A 107 5.00 11.17 13.63
C SER A 107 3.57 10.80 13.25
N LEU A 108 3.13 11.17 12.05
CA LEU A 108 1.83 10.81 11.52
C LEU A 108 1.70 9.30 11.30
N LEU A 109 2.73 8.68 10.73
CA LEU A 109 2.75 7.23 10.56
C LEU A 109 2.67 6.50 11.90
N LYS A 110 3.45 6.93 12.89
CA LYS A 110 3.37 6.39 14.24
C LYS A 110 1.97 6.58 14.82
N GLN A 111 1.40 7.76 14.69
CA GLN A 111 0.03 8.05 15.11
C GLN A 111 -0.98 7.13 14.42
N TRP A 112 -0.84 6.92 13.11
CA TRP A 112 -1.70 5.99 12.38
C TRP A 112 -1.56 4.55 12.90
N LEU A 113 -0.35 4.04 13.11
CA LEU A 113 -0.12 2.70 13.66
C LEU A 113 -0.82 2.52 15.03
N TYR A 114 -0.82 3.56 15.85
CA TYR A 114 -1.47 3.51 17.16
C TYR A 114 -2.99 3.74 17.13
N SER A 115 -3.50 4.36 16.08
CA SER A 115 -4.90 4.82 16.03
C SER A 115 -5.70 4.27 14.85
N ALA A 116 -5.09 3.49 13.94
CA ALA A 116 -5.80 2.90 12.80
C ALA A 116 -7.10 2.23 13.27
N PRO A 117 -8.25 2.65 12.75
CA PRO A 117 -9.53 2.18 13.25
C PRO A 117 -9.80 0.77 12.76
N VAL A 118 -9.92 -0.15 13.70
CA VAL A 118 -10.40 -1.51 13.44
C VAL A 118 -11.72 -1.66 14.18
N ASP A 119 -12.77 -1.91 13.43
CA ASP A 119 -14.12 -1.99 13.95
C ASP A 119 -14.41 -3.29 14.72
N ASP A 120 -15.64 -3.43 15.18
CA ASP A 120 -16.07 -4.60 15.92
C ASP A 120 -16.13 -5.88 15.07
N TYR A 121 -16.17 -5.76 13.74
CA TYR A 121 -16.12 -6.88 12.81
C TYR A 121 -14.68 -7.28 12.47
N GLY A 122 -13.70 -6.47 12.87
CA GLY A 122 -12.29 -6.67 12.58
C GLY A 122 -11.81 -6.02 11.28
N TYR A 123 -12.67 -5.29 10.58
CA TYR A 123 -12.27 -4.55 9.39
C TYR A 123 -11.46 -3.30 9.78
N CYS A 124 -10.34 -3.10 9.11
CA CYS A 124 -9.52 -1.90 9.26
C CYS A 124 -9.95 -0.85 8.23
N TRP A 125 -10.55 0.22 8.70
CA TRP A 125 -11.01 1.32 7.85
C TRP A 125 -9.85 2.13 7.30
N SER A 126 -10.02 2.65 6.10
CA SER A 126 -9.13 3.67 5.54
C SER A 126 -9.13 4.90 6.44
N THR A 127 -7.99 5.54 6.53
CA THR A 127 -7.83 6.74 7.35
C THR A 127 -7.17 7.84 6.54
N MET A 128 -7.54 9.08 6.86
CA MET A 128 -6.84 10.26 6.34
C MET A 128 -5.99 10.87 7.45
N ALA A 129 -4.78 11.22 7.12
CA ALA A 129 -3.97 12.10 7.95
C ALA A 129 -3.26 13.09 7.03
N SER A 130 -3.29 14.35 7.38
CA SER A 130 -2.49 15.38 6.73
C SER A 130 -1.46 15.93 7.70
N LEU A 131 -0.41 16.51 7.16
CA LEU A 131 0.62 17.19 7.97
C LEU A 131 0.05 18.38 8.77
N GLU A 132 -0.96 19.01 8.24
CA GLU A 132 -1.62 20.15 8.89
C GLU A 132 -2.60 19.72 9.98
N GLN A 133 -3.13 18.52 9.84
CA GLN A 133 -4.12 17.99 10.75
C GLN A 133 -3.54 16.86 11.56
N ALA A 134 -2.73 17.00 12.49
CA ALA A 134 -2.13 15.91 13.30
C ALA A 134 -3.11 14.79 13.77
N ASN A 135 -4.32 14.74 13.21
CA ASN A 135 -5.39 13.81 13.48
C ASN A 135 -5.58 12.84 12.31
N VAL A 136 -5.67 11.58 12.65
CA VAL A 136 -6.09 10.52 11.74
C VAL A 136 -7.60 10.45 11.82
N THR A 137 -8.27 10.83 10.76
CA THR A 137 -9.74 10.72 10.68
C THR A 137 -10.12 9.47 9.93
N PRO A 138 -11.00 8.63 10.46
CA PRO A 138 -11.57 7.55 9.69
C PRO A 138 -12.41 8.16 8.58
N ALA A 139 -12.09 7.83 7.37
CA ALA A 139 -13.02 8.02 6.27
C ALA A 139 -13.51 6.63 5.90
N GLY A 140 -14.76 6.49 5.71
CA GLY A 140 -15.36 5.22 5.28
C GLY A 140 -14.68 4.72 4.02
N ASN A 141 -14.47 5.60 3.09
CA ASN A 141 -13.55 5.44 1.99
C ASN A 141 -13.00 6.81 1.63
N ASN A 142 -11.73 6.87 1.35
CA ASN A 142 -11.07 8.12 1.07
C ASN A 142 -11.08 8.56 -0.35
N PHE A 143 -11.93 8.00 -1.14
CA PHE A 143 -12.19 8.55 -2.45
C PHE A 143 -12.97 9.87 -2.42
N GLY A 144 -13.16 10.47 -1.26
CA GLY A 144 -13.41 11.89 -1.08
C GLY A 144 -12.40 12.81 -1.77
N MET A 145 -11.42 12.26 -2.46
CA MET A 145 -10.51 12.95 -3.36
C MET A 145 -11.10 13.27 -4.74
N GLY A 146 -12.42 13.23 -4.87
CA GLY A 146 -13.07 13.57 -6.14
C GLY A 146 -13.00 12.44 -7.18
N TRP A 147 -12.76 11.22 -6.76
CA TRP A 147 -12.82 10.06 -7.62
C TRP A 147 -14.27 9.65 -7.82
N PRO A 148 -14.76 9.64 -9.06
CA PRO A 148 -16.14 9.30 -9.30
C PRO A 148 -16.36 7.81 -9.02
N PHE A 149 -17.42 7.53 -8.26
CA PHE A 149 -17.86 6.17 -8.04
C PHE A 149 -18.48 5.59 -9.31
N PRO A 150 -18.50 4.27 -9.47
CA PRO A 150 -19.01 3.63 -10.68
C PRO A 150 -20.40 4.08 -11.11
N ASN A 151 -21.23 4.49 -10.18
CA ASN A 151 -22.60 4.91 -10.45
C ASN A 151 -22.79 6.44 -10.48
N TYR A 152 -21.69 7.18 -10.57
CA TYR A 152 -21.69 8.64 -10.48
C TYR A 152 -22.23 9.36 -11.73
N ASP A 153 -22.59 8.65 -12.75
CA ASP A 153 -23.10 9.24 -13.99
C ASP A 153 -24.53 9.78 -13.89
N GLY A 154 -25.15 9.70 -12.69
CA GLY A 154 -26.53 10.09 -12.46
C GLY A 154 -27.55 9.14 -13.08
N SER A 155 -27.14 7.95 -13.47
CA SER A 155 -28.01 6.94 -14.05
C SER A 155 -28.89 6.24 -13.00
N ASN A 156 -28.47 6.26 -11.75
CA ASN A 156 -29.23 5.66 -10.66
C ASN A 156 -30.08 6.70 -9.94
N TYR A 157 -31.36 6.46 -9.83
CA TYR A 157 -32.31 7.33 -9.16
C TYR A 157 -32.12 7.45 -7.63
N TYR A 158 -31.18 6.73 -7.04
CA TYR A 158 -30.75 6.81 -5.64
C TYR A 158 -29.31 7.35 -5.50
N ASP A 159 -28.86 8.10 -6.47
CA ASP A 159 -27.62 8.87 -6.47
C ASP A 159 -27.97 10.36 -6.59
N TRP A 160 -27.92 11.05 -5.45
CA TRP A 160 -28.30 12.46 -5.36
C TRP A 160 -27.08 13.33 -5.13
N GLU A 161 -26.94 14.29 -6.02
CA GLU A 161 -25.86 15.27 -6.02
C GLU A 161 -26.41 16.68 -5.80
N PHE A 162 -25.85 17.42 -4.87
CA PHE A 162 -26.29 18.77 -4.54
C PHE A 162 -25.23 19.83 -4.89
N ASN A 163 -24.41 19.55 -5.87
CA ASN A 163 -23.24 20.38 -6.20
C ASN A 163 -23.55 21.67 -6.97
N GLY A 164 -24.76 21.86 -7.47
CA GLY A 164 -25.17 23.05 -8.21
C GLY A 164 -24.66 23.16 -9.64
N TYR A 165 -23.86 22.19 -10.10
CA TYR A 165 -23.32 22.18 -11.47
C TYR A 165 -24.14 21.32 -12.42
N LYS A 166 -24.45 20.10 -12.01
CA LYS A 166 -25.31 19.17 -12.78
C LYS A 166 -26.74 19.20 -12.29
N VAL A 167 -26.92 19.37 -11.01
CA VAL A 167 -28.23 19.41 -10.33
C VAL A 167 -28.36 20.73 -9.60
N THR A 168 -29.41 21.45 -9.91
CA THR A 168 -29.68 22.80 -9.39
C THR A 168 -30.88 22.86 -8.42
N ASP A 169 -31.50 21.72 -8.15
CA ASP A 169 -32.60 21.56 -7.19
C ASP A 169 -32.30 20.44 -6.20
N THR A 170 -33.19 20.26 -5.23
CA THR A 170 -32.97 19.24 -4.17
C THR A 170 -33.40 17.84 -4.59
N GLU A 171 -33.82 17.62 -5.82
CA GLU A 171 -34.31 16.34 -6.33
C GLU A 171 -35.39 15.70 -5.43
N GLY A 172 -36.22 16.58 -4.78
CA GLY A 172 -37.24 16.16 -3.85
C GLY A 172 -36.77 15.81 -2.44
N TRP A 173 -35.56 16.11 -2.09
CA TRP A 173 -35.14 16.16 -0.69
C TRP A 173 -35.70 17.42 -0.02
N GLU A 174 -36.09 17.29 1.23
CA GLU A 174 -36.56 18.34 2.08
C GLU A 174 -35.58 18.54 3.25
N VAL A 175 -35.51 19.76 3.77
CA VAL A 175 -34.70 20.06 4.96
C VAL A 175 -35.56 20.76 6.01
N GLU A 176 -35.48 20.28 7.24
CA GLU A 176 -36.15 20.85 8.39
C GLU A 176 -35.13 21.02 9.54
N ALA A 177 -35.34 22.03 10.39
CA ALA A 177 -34.53 22.25 11.57
C ALA A 177 -35.39 22.52 12.79
N GLU A 178 -35.03 21.91 13.91
CA GLU A 178 -35.59 22.25 15.20
C GLU A 178 -34.90 23.50 15.76
N GLY A 179 -35.46 24.67 15.46
CA GLY A 179 -34.92 26.00 15.70
C GLY A 179 -35.10 26.87 14.46
N THR A 180 -34.13 27.70 14.12
CA THR A 180 -34.24 28.64 12.99
C THR A 180 -33.40 28.19 11.80
N LEU A 181 -34.05 27.86 10.67
CA LEU A 181 -33.42 27.73 9.37
C LEU A 181 -33.43 29.09 8.68
N LEU A 182 -32.29 29.75 8.60
CA LEU A 182 -32.16 31.08 8.05
C LEU A 182 -32.23 31.10 6.53
N SER A 183 -31.58 30.13 5.88
CA SER A 183 -31.62 29.95 4.43
C SER A 183 -31.22 28.51 4.05
N SER A 184 -31.74 28.09 2.88
CA SER A 184 -31.38 26.82 2.27
C SER A 184 -31.21 27.06 0.78
N LYS A 185 -30.04 26.69 0.22
CA LYS A 185 -29.70 27.00 -1.16
C LYS A 185 -28.72 25.97 -1.71
N ILE A 186 -28.97 25.50 -2.94
CA ILE A 186 -28.00 24.72 -3.74
C ILE A 186 -27.16 25.69 -4.57
N GLY A 187 -25.86 25.50 -4.59
CA GLY A 187 -24.93 26.29 -5.40
C GLY A 187 -23.50 26.19 -4.86
N ASP A 188 -22.53 26.60 -5.67
CA ASP A 188 -21.11 26.61 -5.30
C ASP A 188 -20.59 25.26 -4.78
N GLY A 189 -21.09 24.15 -5.34
CA GLY A 189 -20.66 22.81 -5.04
C GLY A 189 -21.39 22.11 -3.89
N LEU A 190 -22.35 22.77 -3.24
CA LEU A 190 -23.03 22.23 -2.04
C LEU A 190 -24.50 22.66 -1.93
N TRP A 191 -25.27 21.90 -1.16
CA TRP A 191 -26.54 22.37 -0.61
C TRP A 191 -26.26 22.99 0.76
N THR A 192 -26.16 24.31 0.79
CA THR A 192 -25.83 25.10 1.97
C THR A 192 -27.06 25.47 2.78
N ASN A 193 -27.09 25.13 4.06
CA ASN A 193 -28.16 25.39 4.99
C ASN A 193 -27.64 26.21 6.18
N LYS A 194 -28.05 27.49 6.26
CA LYS A 194 -27.69 28.37 7.38
C LYS A 194 -28.70 28.23 8.50
N VAL A 195 -28.22 27.96 9.69
CA VAL A 195 -29.01 27.67 10.86
C VAL A 195 -28.63 28.54 12.05
N GLN A 196 -29.58 28.76 12.94
CA GLN A 196 -29.39 29.49 14.18
C GLN A 196 -30.13 28.83 15.34
N ASP A 197 -29.42 28.54 16.42
CA ASP A 197 -29.96 27.98 17.67
C ASP A 197 -30.80 26.72 17.48
N ILE A 198 -30.36 25.81 16.61
CA ILE A 198 -31.05 24.55 16.33
C ILE A 198 -30.59 23.43 17.27
N SER A 199 -31.48 22.52 17.65
CA SER A 199 -31.14 21.26 18.32
C SER A 199 -30.81 20.15 17.33
N GLU A 200 -31.44 20.18 16.15
CA GLU A 200 -31.19 19.25 15.07
C GLU A 200 -31.55 19.82 13.71
N ILE A 201 -30.92 19.30 12.66
CA ILE A 201 -31.31 19.51 11.26
C ILE A 201 -31.46 18.16 10.58
N THR A 202 -32.54 17.96 9.88
CA THR A 202 -32.91 16.73 9.20
C THR A 202 -33.10 16.97 7.71
N PHE A 203 -32.40 16.20 6.90
CA PHE A 203 -32.61 16.06 5.47
C PHE A 203 -33.43 14.80 5.24
N SER A 204 -34.49 14.89 4.48
CA SER A 204 -35.40 13.77 4.27
C SER A 204 -35.83 13.61 2.82
N ARG A 205 -36.00 12.37 2.40
CA ARG A 205 -36.45 12.00 1.06
C ARG A 205 -37.49 10.88 1.17
N ASP A 206 -38.66 11.15 0.62
CA ASP A 206 -39.68 10.12 0.35
C ASP A 206 -39.53 9.69 -1.13
N MET A 207 -39.23 8.42 -1.34
CA MET A 207 -39.02 7.83 -2.66
C MET A 207 -40.28 7.12 -3.19
N GLY A 208 -41.32 7.02 -2.35
CA GLY A 208 -42.56 6.33 -2.71
C GLY A 208 -42.31 4.88 -3.17
N SER A 209 -42.86 4.54 -4.32
CA SER A 209 -42.76 3.18 -4.83
C SER A 209 -41.42 2.86 -5.53
N TYR A 210 -40.57 3.87 -5.80
CA TYR A 210 -39.28 3.62 -6.44
C TYR A 210 -38.32 2.98 -5.46
N GLY A 211 -38.10 3.59 -4.31
CA GLY A 211 -37.25 3.02 -3.28
C GLY A 211 -35.80 2.73 -3.67
N ILE A 212 -35.00 2.31 -2.71
CA ILE A 212 -33.64 1.80 -2.95
C ILE A 212 -33.66 0.29 -2.76
N PRO A 213 -33.35 -0.50 -3.79
CA PRO A 213 -33.18 -1.95 -3.61
C PRO A 213 -31.97 -2.22 -2.73
N THR A 214 -32.16 -2.86 -1.60
CA THR A 214 -31.05 -3.11 -0.65
C THR A 214 -30.00 -4.09 -1.19
N SER A 215 -30.37 -4.93 -2.15
CA SER A 215 -29.45 -5.77 -2.90
C SER A 215 -28.47 -4.98 -3.77
N GLU A 216 -28.88 -3.81 -4.24
CA GLU A 216 -28.07 -2.94 -5.09
C GLU A 216 -27.31 -1.87 -4.28
N ALA A 217 -27.75 -1.57 -3.07
CA ALA A 217 -27.16 -0.57 -2.20
C ALA A 217 -26.92 -1.13 -0.78
N PRO A 218 -25.99 -2.03 -0.59
CA PRO A 218 -25.60 -2.51 0.73
C PRO A 218 -24.97 -1.41 1.60
N TYR A 219 -24.55 -0.31 1.01
CA TYR A 219 -23.99 0.87 1.68
C TYR A 219 -24.77 2.12 1.35
N LEU A 220 -24.81 3.05 2.31
CA LEU A 220 -25.14 4.45 2.05
C LEU A 220 -23.93 5.32 2.24
N GLU A 221 -23.63 6.13 1.25
CA GLU A 221 -22.61 7.14 1.25
C GLU A 221 -23.22 8.51 1.36
N MET A 222 -22.62 9.38 2.15
CA MET A 222 -23.04 10.78 2.26
C MET A 222 -21.85 11.68 2.55
N ASP A 223 -21.82 12.85 1.93
CA ASP A 223 -20.84 13.88 2.18
C ASP A 223 -21.53 15.09 2.83
N ILE A 224 -21.30 15.24 4.12
CA ILE A 224 -21.88 16.29 4.94
C ILE A 224 -20.78 17.17 5.50
N ARG A 225 -20.99 18.49 5.41
CA ARG A 225 -20.10 19.48 6.01
C ARG A 225 -20.84 20.32 7.02
N TRP A 226 -20.22 20.56 8.14
CA TRP A 226 -20.73 21.50 9.13
C TRP A 226 -19.62 22.33 9.73
N CYS A 227 -19.98 23.36 10.49
CA CYS A 227 -19.02 24.28 11.10
C CYS A 227 -18.24 25.13 10.10
N VAL A 228 -18.77 25.40 8.94
CA VAL A 228 -18.07 26.16 7.88
C VAL A 228 -17.60 27.54 8.33
N ASP A 229 -18.37 28.20 9.19
CA ASP A 229 -18.03 29.55 9.70
C ASP A 229 -17.41 29.54 11.10
N GLY A 230 -17.07 28.36 11.63
CA GLY A 230 -16.45 28.21 12.95
C GLY A 230 -17.33 28.61 14.15
N LEU A 231 -18.65 28.66 13.96
CA LEU A 231 -19.58 29.08 14.99
C LEU A 231 -19.98 27.95 15.95
N PHE A 232 -19.75 26.70 15.58
CA PHE A 232 -19.88 25.55 16.46
C PHE A 232 -18.78 24.54 16.19
N THR A 233 -18.51 23.65 17.15
CA THR A 233 -17.45 22.68 17.09
C THR A 233 -17.99 21.26 17.12
N GLU A 234 -17.16 20.27 16.78
CA GLU A 234 -17.48 18.84 16.95
C GLU A 234 -18.00 18.50 18.33
N ASN A 235 -17.54 19.24 19.35
CA ASN A 235 -17.97 19.03 20.73
C ASN A 235 -19.44 19.39 20.96
N ASP A 236 -20.06 20.09 20.04
CA ASP A 236 -21.47 20.51 20.12
C ASP A 236 -22.41 19.55 19.40
N VAL A 237 -21.88 18.68 18.52
CA VAL A 237 -22.65 17.65 17.79
C VAL A 237 -22.66 16.33 18.55
N ASP A 238 -23.82 15.70 18.70
CA ASP A 238 -23.97 14.36 19.26
C ASP A 238 -23.54 13.29 18.25
N ASP A 239 -24.25 13.23 17.11
CA ASP A 239 -24.00 12.26 16.06
C ASP A 239 -24.71 12.63 14.76
N VAL A 240 -24.42 11.90 13.68
CA VAL A 240 -25.23 11.82 12.48
C VAL A 240 -26.11 10.57 12.56
N TYR A 241 -27.41 10.77 12.50
CA TYR A 241 -28.37 9.68 12.54
C TYR A 241 -28.90 9.40 11.14
N LEU A 242 -28.88 8.15 10.74
CA LEU A 242 -29.54 7.67 9.53
C LEU A 242 -30.79 6.91 9.89
N SER A 243 -31.92 7.32 9.32
CA SER A 243 -33.20 6.63 9.49
C SER A 243 -33.79 6.25 8.14
N TRP A 244 -34.45 5.11 8.07
CA TRP A 244 -35.09 4.63 6.84
C TRP A 244 -36.40 3.91 7.11
N GLN A 245 -37.22 3.83 6.07
CA GLN A 245 -38.39 2.96 6.02
C GLN A 245 -38.27 1.96 4.91
N ILE A 246 -38.81 0.78 5.09
CA ILE A 246 -38.86 -0.26 4.05
C ILE A 246 -40.30 -0.41 3.53
N GLN A 247 -40.42 -0.84 2.29
CA GLN A 247 -41.71 -1.04 1.63
C GLN A 247 -42.62 -1.96 2.44
N GLY A 248 -43.85 -1.54 2.61
CA GLY A 248 -44.86 -2.32 3.34
C GLY A 248 -44.87 -2.08 4.85
N THR A 249 -44.02 -1.22 5.37
CA THR A 249 -44.06 -0.78 6.78
C THR A 249 -44.09 0.74 6.89
N ASN A 250 -44.58 1.24 8.03
CA ASN A 250 -44.49 2.65 8.41
C ASN A 250 -43.46 2.84 9.55
N GLU A 251 -42.67 1.82 9.85
CA GLU A 251 -41.70 1.85 10.93
C GLU A 251 -40.43 2.54 10.44
N TRP A 252 -39.87 3.42 11.27
CA TRP A 252 -38.58 4.02 11.05
C TRP A 252 -37.54 3.24 11.82
N PHE A 253 -36.54 2.70 11.08
CA PHE A 253 -35.33 2.15 11.65
C PHE A 253 -34.31 3.28 11.73
N THR A 254 -33.51 3.31 12.77
CA THR A 254 -32.52 4.38 12.98
C THR A 254 -31.19 3.82 13.52
N VAL A 255 -30.11 4.26 12.95
CA VAL A 255 -28.75 3.97 13.42
C VAL A 255 -27.95 5.26 13.58
N LYS A 256 -26.95 5.22 14.44
CA LYS A 256 -25.94 6.26 14.56
C LYS A 256 -24.76 5.95 13.67
N GLN A 257 -24.15 6.99 13.11
CA GLN A 257 -22.93 6.83 12.34
C GLN A 257 -21.82 6.22 13.21
N SER A 258 -21.70 6.65 14.47
CA SER A 258 -20.72 6.11 15.41
C SER A 258 -20.90 4.61 15.75
N ASP A 259 -22.07 4.02 15.49
CA ASP A 259 -22.28 2.58 15.68
C ASP A 259 -21.51 1.73 14.64
N TYR A 260 -21.10 2.33 13.51
CA TYR A 260 -20.47 1.65 12.39
C TYR A 260 -19.02 2.08 12.15
N THR A 261 -18.54 3.10 12.83
CA THR A 261 -17.16 3.59 12.70
C THR A 261 -16.45 3.50 14.05
N ALA A 262 -15.19 3.14 14.03
CA ALA A 262 -14.37 3.04 15.24
C ALA A 262 -14.09 4.40 15.91
N ARG A 263 -14.54 5.49 15.29
CA ARG A 263 -14.44 6.85 15.84
C ARG A 263 -15.75 7.60 15.61
N SER A 264 -16.06 8.46 16.57
CA SER A 264 -16.98 9.57 16.33
C SER A 264 -16.45 10.40 15.16
N VAL A 265 -17.32 10.95 14.37
CA VAL A 265 -16.97 11.86 13.29
C VAL A 265 -16.12 12.99 13.88
N ASP A 266 -14.88 13.05 13.46
CA ASP A 266 -14.00 14.14 13.83
C ASP A 266 -14.31 15.30 12.90
N ILE A 267 -15.14 16.21 13.40
CA ILE A 267 -15.69 17.31 12.64
C ILE A 267 -14.72 18.45 12.76
N THR A 268 -13.78 18.53 11.88
CA THR A 268 -12.98 19.73 11.75
C THR A 268 -13.69 20.73 10.87
N ALA A 269 -13.76 21.99 11.33
CA ALA A 269 -14.31 23.08 10.56
C ALA A 269 -13.73 23.10 9.15
N ASN A 270 -14.56 23.19 8.13
CA ASN A 270 -14.24 23.27 6.70
C ASN A 270 -13.94 21.98 5.94
N TYR A 271 -14.04 20.80 6.53
CA TYR A 271 -13.82 19.56 5.79
C TYR A 271 -15.13 18.80 5.51
N ALA A 272 -15.16 18.17 4.35
CA ALA A 272 -16.21 17.22 4.01
C ALA A 272 -16.06 15.97 4.89
N ASN A 273 -17.13 15.62 5.58
CA ASN A 273 -17.22 14.32 6.24
C ASN A 273 -17.85 13.34 5.28
N HIS A 274 -17.02 12.52 4.71
CA HIS A 274 -17.42 11.45 3.84
C HIS A 274 -17.79 10.26 4.71
N ILE A 275 -19.06 9.91 4.73
CA ILE A 275 -19.60 8.89 5.63
C ILE A 275 -20.08 7.71 4.80
N TYR A 276 -19.57 6.53 5.12
CA TYR A 276 -20.02 5.25 4.61
C TYR A 276 -20.73 4.48 5.71
N MET A 277 -21.97 4.15 5.47
CA MET A 277 -22.78 3.36 6.37
C MET A 277 -22.93 1.95 5.79
N PRO A 278 -22.33 0.91 6.39
CA PRO A 278 -22.49 -0.49 5.96
C PRO A 278 -23.87 -1.01 6.36
N MET A 279 -24.88 -0.60 5.64
CA MET A 279 -26.28 -0.84 5.95
C MET A 279 -26.64 -2.33 5.94
N TYR A 280 -25.94 -3.14 5.13
CA TYR A 280 -26.14 -4.59 5.07
C TYR A 280 -25.95 -5.30 6.41
N LEU A 281 -25.22 -4.69 7.34
CA LEU A 281 -25.02 -5.20 8.70
C LEU A 281 -26.25 -5.02 9.60
N HIS A 282 -27.22 -4.21 9.19
CA HIS A 282 -28.44 -4.01 9.96
C HIS A 282 -29.54 -4.96 9.49
N PRO A 283 -30.10 -5.81 10.36
CA PRO A 283 -31.10 -6.81 9.96
C PRO A 283 -32.31 -6.24 9.23
N ALA A 284 -32.74 -5.02 9.58
CA ALA A 284 -33.87 -4.37 8.92
C ALA A 284 -33.52 -3.73 7.56
N TRP A 285 -32.24 -3.60 7.20
CA TRP A 285 -31.87 -3.28 5.83
C TRP A 285 -32.03 -4.53 4.96
N GLY A 286 -31.36 -5.61 5.34
CA GLY A 286 -31.45 -6.90 4.65
C GLY A 286 -30.89 -6.86 3.24
N THR A 287 -31.15 -7.90 2.46
CA THR A 287 -30.69 -8.06 1.07
C THR A 287 -31.81 -7.99 0.03
N ASP A 288 -33.08 -8.12 0.45
CA ASP A 288 -34.23 -8.21 -0.44
C ASP A 288 -35.34 -7.19 -0.11
N ASN A 289 -34.98 -6.11 0.53
CA ASN A 289 -35.88 -5.03 0.87
C ASN A 289 -35.82 -3.91 -0.17
N ASN A 290 -36.81 -3.04 -0.11
CA ASN A 290 -36.87 -1.79 -0.86
C ASN A 290 -37.03 -0.64 0.13
N VAL A 291 -36.04 0.25 0.22
CA VAL A 291 -36.10 1.41 1.14
C VAL A 291 -36.90 2.53 0.48
N THR A 292 -37.98 2.92 1.09
CA THR A 292 -38.93 3.87 0.51
C THR A 292 -38.78 5.30 1.03
N ALA A 293 -38.08 5.48 2.14
CA ALA A 293 -37.79 6.82 2.67
C ALA A 293 -36.48 6.82 3.45
N LEU A 294 -35.80 7.95 3.40
CA LEU A 294 -34.56 8.22 4.14
C LEU A 294 -34.65 9.50 4.95
N LYS A 295 -33.95 9.51 6.09
CA LYS A 295 -33.67 10.73 6.87
C LYS A 295 -32.23 10.72 7.32
N ILE A 296 -31.55 11.86 7.19
CA ILE A 296 -30.21 12.11 7.69
C ILE A 296 -30.33 13.27 8.67
N THR A 297 -30.02 13.04 9.93
CA THR A 297 -30.19 14.04 11.00
C THR A 297 -28.82 14.31 11.65
N VAL A 298 -28.40 15.57 11.62
CA VAL A 298 -27.27 16.05 12.42
C VAL A 298 -27.86 16.64 13.71
N LYS A 299 -27.44 16.09 14.84
CA LYS A 299 -28.04 16.41 16.14
C LYS A 299 -27.04 17.05 17.09
N ALA A 300 -27.47 18.10 17.78
CA ALA A 300 -26.70 18.70 18.86
C ALA A 300 -26.66 17.79 20.10
N LYS A 301 -25.59 17.86 20.87
CA LYS A 301 -25.53 17.25 22.21
C LYS A 301 -26.59 17.82 23.12
N GLU A 302 -26.97 17.05 24.12
CA GLU A 302 -27.90 17.50 25.13
C GLU A 302 -27.46 18.85 25.73
N ASN A 303 -28.40 19.79 25.79
CA ASN A 303 -28.20 21.16 26.27
C ASN A 303 -27.24 22.03 25.41
N LYS A 304 -27.04 21.64 24.14
CA LYS A 304 -26.32 22.42 23.13
C LYS A 304 -27.22 22.82 21.98
N THR A 305 -26.84 23.86 21.28
CA THR A 305 -27.45 24.28 20.01
C THR A 305 -26.39 24.52 18.96
N LEU A 306 -26.76 24.38 17.69
CA LEU A 306 -25.92 24.62 16.55
C LEU A 306 -26.28 25.91 15.87
N THR A 307 -25.33 26.78 15.62
CA THR A 307 -25.49 28.02 14.84
C THR A 307 -24.36 28.08 13.83
N GLY A 308 -24.68 28.19 12.53
CA GLY A 308 -23.71 28.20 11.44
C GLY A 308 -24.26 27.60 10.17
N GLU A 309 -23.46 26.78 9.51
CA GLU A 309 -23.86 26.11 8.26
C GLU A 309 -23.75 24.58 8.40
N VAL A 310 -24.77 23.89 7.89
CA VAL A 310 -24.73 22.42 7.65
C VAL A 310 -24.98 22.20 6.16
N ASN A 311 -24.01 21.64 5.50
CA ASN A 311 -24.01 21.52 4.05
C ASN A 311 -24.01 20.04 3.65
N LEU A 312 -24.81 19.71 2.65
CA LEU A 312 -24.88 18.37 2.07
C LEU A 312 -24.38 18.43 0.62
N ASN A 313 -23.43 17.57 0.28
CA ASN A 313 -22.90 17.50 -1.09
C ASN A 313 -23.52 16.34 -1.88
N CYS A 314 -23.60 15.16 -1.28
CA CYS A 314 -24.23 14.02 -1.93
C CYS A 314 -24.83 13.04 -0.91
N VAL A 315 -25.78 12.24 -1.39
CA VAL A 315 -26.27 11.02 -0.75
C VAL A 315 -26.41 9.95 -1.83
N ARG A 316 -25.88 8.76 -1.60
CA ARG A 316 -25.90 7.68 -2.59
C ARG A 316 -26.16 6.35 -1.94
N GLY A 317 -26.93 5.50 -2.62
CA GLY A 317 -26.84 4.07 -2.41
C GLY A 317 -25.64 3.53 -3.17
N ASN A 318 -24.77 2.79 -2.51
CA ASN A 318 -23.53 2.33 -3.13
C ASN A 318 -23.12 0.95 -2.66
N TYR A 319 -22.19 0.36 -3.40
CA TYR A 319 -21.51 -0.86 -3.05
C TYR A 319 -20.44 -0.62 -1.98
N ASP A 320 -19.89 -1.71 -1.47
CA ASP A 320 -18.78 -1.64 -0.55
C ASP A 320 -17.55 -1.04 -1.23
N SER A 321 -17.14 0.12 -0.75
CA SER A 321 -15.97 0.82 -1.26
C SER A 321 -14.72 0.65 -0.37
N ARG A 322 -14.80 -0.18 0.66
CA ARG A 322 -13.67 -0.50 1.52
C ARG A 322 -12.61 -1.27 0.74
N GLN A 323 -11.36 -1.09 1.15
CA GLN A 323 -10.23 -1.78 0.54
C GLN A 323 -9.76 -2.95 1.37
N ILE A 324 -9.47 -4.06 0.70
CA ILE A 324 -8.96 -5.26 1.36
C ILE A 324 -7.53 -5.06 1.90
N ASP A 325 -6.78 -4.15 1.31
CA ASP A 325 -5.37 -3.92 1.66
C ASP A 325 -5.18 -3.33 3.07
N ASN A 326 -6.15 -2.59 3.57
CA ASN A 326 -6.00 -1.78 4.77
C ASN A 326 -5.55 -2.58 5.99
N GLY A 327 -6.24 -3.67 6.27
CA GLY A 327 -5.92 -4.54 7.41
C GLY A 327 -4.57 -5.22 7.26
N PHE A 328 -4.27 -5.74 6.05
CA PHE A 328 -2.98 -6.33 5.76
C PHE A 328 -1.84 -5.34 6.04
N ASN A 329 -1.95 -4.15 5.48
CA ASN A 329 -0.91 -3.14 5.60
C ASN A 329 -0.71 -2.67 7.05
N LEU A 330 -1.78 -2.64 7.85
CA LEU A 330 -1.65 -2.39 9.29
C LEU A 330 -0.80 -3.46 9.98
N VAL A 331 -1.08 -4.73 9.75
CA VAL A 331 -0.36 -5.85 10.40
C VAL A 331 1.11 -5.86 9.98
N GLU A 332 1.37 -5.66 8.68
CA GLU A 332 2.74 -5.60 8.16
C GLU A 332 3.50 -4.37 8.70
N ALA A 333 2.87 -3.21 8.72
CA ALA A 333 3.48 -1.99 9.23
C ALA A 333 3.81 -2.08 10.72
N VAL A 334 2.93 -2.67 11.54
CA VAL A 334 3.20 -2.93 12.96
C VAL A 334 4.39 -3.86 13.13
N LYS A 335 4.44 -4.95 12.34
CA LYS A 335 5.58 -5.87 12.37
C LYS A 335 6.88 -5.17 12.02
N LEU A 336 6.95 -4.49 10.89
CA LEU A 336 8.15 -3.79 10.44
C LEU A 336 8.61 -2.71 11.42
N TYR A 337 7.66 -1.93 11.92
CA TYR A 337 7.96 -0.90 12.93
C TYR A 337 8.57 -1.53 14.19
N TYR A 338 7.98 -2.61 14.70
CA TYR A 338 8.50 -3.31 15.88
C TYR A 338 9.89 -3.92 15.61
N GLU A 339 10.07 -4.59 14.49
CA GLU A 339 11.36 -5.23 14.14
C GLU A 339 12.53 -4.25 14.15
N PHE A 340 12.30 -3.04 13.66
CA PHE A 340 13.38 -2.05 13.53
C PHE A 340 13.53 -1.14 14.73
N THR A 341 12.46 -0.84 15.46
CA THR A 341 12.53 0.05 16.64
C THR A 341 12.74 -0.69 17.94
N GLY A 342 12.27 -1.93 18.07
CA GLY A 342 12.15 -2.64 19.33
C GLY A 342 11.17 -1.99 20.31
N ASP A 343 10.26 -1.16 19.82
CA ASP A 343 9.27 -0.46 20.65
C ASP A 343 8.17 -1.44 21.11
N LYS A 344 8.32 -1.97 22.31
CA LYS A 344 7.37 -2.92 22.90
C LYS A 344 5.97 -2.35 23.04
N LYS A 345 5.87 -1.04 23.23
CA LYS A 345 4.59 -0.38 23.42
C LYS A 345 3.70 -0.51 22.18
N ILE A 346 4.30 -0.59 20.97
CA ILE A 346 3.52 -0.83 19.77
C ILE A 346 2.81 -2.20 19.81
N LEU A 347 3.45 -3.23 20.37
CA LEU A 347 2.81 -4.54 20.55
C LEU A 347 1.70 -4.50 21.59
N GLU A 348 1.95 -3.85 22.73
CA GLU A 348 0.95 -3.71 23.80
C GLU A 348 -0.31 -3.00 23.29
N ASP A 349 -0.15 -1.94 22.52
CA ASP A 349 -1.25 -1.06 22.09
C ASP A 349 -1.93 -1.52 20.79
N THR A 350 -1.26 -2.32 19.94
CA THR A 350 -1.79 -2.62 18.59
C THR A 350 -2.06 -4.10 18.33
N LEU A 351 -1.52 -5.02 19.10
CA LEU A 351 -1.63 -6.46 18.84
C LEU A 351 -3.09 -6.92 18.69
N ASN A 352 -4.00 -6.39 19.52
CA ASN A 352 -5.41 -6.75 19.41
C ASN A 352 -6.08 -6.27 18.11
N ARG A 353 -5.65 -5.15 17.56
CA ARG A 353 -6.12 -4.71 16.25
C ARG A 353 -5.61 -5.62 15.14
N CYS A 354 -4.35 -6.03 15.21
CA CYS A 354 -3.79 -7.02 14.27
C CYS A 354 -4.51 -8.38 14.38
N ARG A 355 -4.86 -8.81 15.60
CA ARG A 355 -5.66 -10.02 15.85
C ARG A 355 -7.05 -9.91 15.23
N LYS A 356 -7.76 -8.79 15.48
CA LYS A 356 -9.08 -8.53 14.89
C LYS A 356 -9.06 -8.56 13.36
N VAL A 357 -8.04 -7.97 12.74
CA VAL A 357 -7.85 -8.02 11.28
C VAL A 357 -7.73 -9.45 10.77
N ALA A 358 -6.92 -10.27 11.41
CA ALA A 358 -6.81 -11.67 11.02
C ALA A 358 -8.12 -12.45 11.24
N MET A 359 -8.82 -12.18 12.34
CA MET A 359 -10.14 -12.77 12.60
C MET A 359 -11.16 -12.38 11.54
N PHE A 360 -11.16 -11.12 11.08
CA PHE A 360 -12.00 -10.67 9.97
C PHE A 360 -11.77 -11.50 8.72
N MET A 361 -10.51 -11.70 8.34
CA MET A 361 -10.16 -12.49 7.17
C MET A 361 -10.54 -13.97 7.34
N VAL A 362 -10.34 -14.52 8.54
CA VAL A 362 -10.62 -15.95 8.82
C VAL A 362 -12.12 -16.21 8.87
N TYR A 363 -12.88 -15.38 9.57
CA TYR A 363 -14.27 -15.68 9.87
C TYR A 363 -15.27 -14.89 9.01
N ASN A 364 -15.04 -13.60 8.77
CA ASN A 364 -15.96 -12.76 8.00
C ASN A 364 -15.70 -12.79 6.49
N LEU A 365 -14.52 -13.27 6.08
CA LEU A 365 -14.19 -13.55 4.67
C LEU A 365 -13.96 -15.05 4.39
N ASP A 366 -14.46 -15.94 5.24
CA ASP A 366 -14.41 -17.40 5.04
C ASP A 366 -12.99 -18.01 4.90
N GLY A 367 -11.97 -17.29 5.34
CA GLY A 367 -10.56 -17.68 5.19
C GLY A 367 -10.15 -18.96 5.94
N GLU A 368 -10.94 -19.43 6.94
CA GLU A 368 -10.69 -20.68 7.67
C GLU A 368 -10.58 -21.88 6.70
N ASN A 369 -11.28 -21.81 5.56
CA ASN A 369 -11.22 -22.82 4.51
C ASN A 369 -9.95 -22.77 3.65
N GLY A 370 -9.06 -21.81 3.88
CA GLY A 370 -7.77 -21.66 3.21
C GLY A 370 -7.76 -20.59 2.12
N LEU A 371 -8.90 -20.03 1.74
CA LEU A 371 -9.02 -18.93 0.81
C LEU A 371 -10.04 -17.93 1.34
N VAL A 372 -9.70 -16.66 1.38
CA VAL A 372 -10.68 -15.60 1.64
C VAL A 372 -11.62 -15.46 0.46
N ASP A 373 -12.89 -15.24 0.76
CA ASP A 373 -13.96 -15.02 -0.21
C ASP A 373 -14.52 -13.61 -0.08
N LEU A 374 -14.36 -12.83 -1.14
CA LEU A 374 -14.76 -11.43 -1.22
C LEU A 374 -16.16 -11.22 -1.80
N SER A 375 -16.94 -12.29 -2.01
CA SER A 375 -18.26 -12.20 -2.66
C SER A 375 -19.20 -11.19 -2.02
N ASN A 376 -19.06 -11.01 -0.71
CA ASN A 376 -19.84 -10.05 0.06
C ASN A 376 -19.06 -8.76 0.40
N PHE A 377 -17.90 -8.58 -0.23
CA PHE A 377 -17.02 -7.43 0.00
C PHE A 377 -16.82 -6.69 -1.33
N VAL A 378 -17.88 -6.04 -1.78
CA VAL A 378 -17.88 -5.35 -3.08
C VAL A 378 -17.20 -3.99 -2.92
N GLY A 379 -16.11 -3.79 -3.59
CA GLY A 379 -15.35 -2.56 -3.51
C GLY A 379 -15.84 -1.48 -4.49
N HIS A 380 -15.28 -0.29 -4.37
CA HIS A 380 -15.62 0.86 -5.22
C HIS A 380 -15.31 0.64 -6.70
N ASN A 381 -14.41 -0.28 -7.03
CA ASN A 381 -14.03 -0.55 -8.42
C ASN A 381 -15.10 -1.27 -9.19
N GLY A 382 -16.10 -1.73 -8.56
CA GLY A 382 -16.87 -2.51 -9.35
C GLY A 382 -18.10 -2.97 -8.80
N GLY A 383 -18.87 -2.27 -8.61
CA GLY A 383 -20.21 -2.69 -8.48
C GLY A 383 -20.58 -3.68 -9.57
N VAL A 384 -21.58 -4.42 -9.32
CA VAL A 384 -22.25 -5.18 -10.37
C VAL A 384 -22.56 -4.20 -11.50
N ILE A 385 -22.00 -4.40 -12.63
CA ILE A 385 -22.42 -3.62 -13.79
C ILE A 385 -23.82 -4.05 -14.16
N ALA A 386 -24.61 -3.08 -14.53
CA ALA A 386 -26.03 -3.23 -14.83
C ALA A 386 -26.36 -4.31 -15.88
N ASP A 387 -25.39 -4.74 -16.68
CA ASP A 387 -25.53 -5.82 -17.66
C ASP A 387 -25.23 -7.22 -17.10
N GLY A 388 -24.88 -7.32 -15.85
CA GLY A 388 -24.53 -8.59 -15.20
C GLY A 388 -23.23 -9.23 -15.67
N VAL A 389 -22.41 -8.53 -16.46
CA VAL A 389 -21.18 -9.06 -17.04
C VAL A 389 -19.97 -8.68 -16.20
N SER A 390 -19.98 -7.51 -15.62
CA SER A 390 -18.86 -7.09 -14.77
C SER A 390 -19.05 -7.51 -13.36
N GLN A 391 -17.99 -7.96 -12.83
CA GLN A 391 -17.98 -8.71 -11.62
C GLN A 391 -16.83 -8.30 -10.76
N THR A 392 -16.79 -7.06 -10.51
CA THR A 392 -15.81 -6.54 -9.61
C THR A 392 -16.27 -6.70 -8.23
N ILE A 393 -15.40 -7.24 -7.49
CA ILE A 393 -15.63 -7.51 -6.11
C ILE A 393 -14.49 -6.89 -5.39
N ALA A 394 -14.72 -6.29 -4.31
CA ALA A 394 -13.76 -5.66 -3.47
C ALA A 394 -12.91 -4.56 -4.15
N SER A 395 -12.60 -3.59 -3.37
CA SER A 395 -11.64 -2.56 -3.68
C SER A 395 -10.25 -2.98 -3.22
N SER A 396 -9.24 -2.56 -3.97
CA SER A 396 -7.85 -2.75 -3.60
C SER A 396 -7.00 -1.61 -4.15
N TYR A 397 -5.70 -1.65 -3.85
CA TYR A 397 -4.72 -0.79 -4.52
C TYR A 397 -4.84 -0.85 -6.05
N TRP A 398 -5.18 -2.02 -6.60
CA TRP A 398 -5.36 -2.26 -8.04
C TRP A 398 -6.77 -1.87 -8.48
N ASP A 399 -7.09 -0.59 -8.30
CA ASP A 399 -8.42 -0.04 -8.48
C ASP A 399 -8.92 0.03 -9.92
N VAL A 400 -8.06 -0.30 -10.89
CA VAL A 400 -8.44 -0.42 -12.30
C VAL A 400 -8.72 -1.85 -12.72
N LEU A 401 -8.34 -2.83 -11.91
CA LEU A 401 -8.54 -4.25 -12.20
C LEU A 401 -9.71 -4.79 -11.39
N SER A 402 -10.57 -5.53 -12.05
CA SER A 402 -11.66 -6.23 -11.39
C SER A 402 -11.12 -7.43 -10.61
N LEU A 403 -11.33 -7.47 -9.30
CA LEU A 403 -10.95 -8.60 -8.49
C LEU A 403 -12.03 -9.69 -8.55
N SER A 404 -11.57 -10.94 -8.49
CA SER A 404 -12.45 -12.10 -8.36
C SER A 404 -12.96 -12.27 -6.92
N PRO A 405 -14.06 -13.03 -6.69
CA PRO A 405 -14.49 -13.38 -5.34
C PRO A 405 -13.37 -13.99 -4.49
N LYS A 406 -12.57 -14.86 -5.09
CA LYS A 406 -11.37 -15.45 -4.48
C LYS A 406 -10.15 -14.94 -5.23
N SER A 407 -9.90 -13.64 -5.14
CA SER A 407 -8.80 -12.95 -5.82
C SER A 407 -7.44 -13.50 -5.42
N LEU A 408 -6.58 -13.77 -6.39
CA LEU A 408 -5.18 -14.17 -6.13
C LEU A 408 -4.46 -13.13 -5.28
N TYR A 409 -4.65 -11.84 -5.59
CA TYR A 409 -4.06 -10.74 -4.84
C TYR A 409 -4.47 -10.79 -3.36
N ALA A 410 -5.77 -10.95 -3.08
CA ALA A 410 -6.26 -11.08 -1.71
C ALA A 410 -5.69 -12.31 -0.98
N GLN A 411 -5.47 -13.42 -1.69
CA GLN A 411 -4.85 -14.61 -1.07
C GLN A 411 -3.39 -14.37 -0.67
N VAL A 412 -2.63 -13.61 -1.46
CA VAL A 412 -1.27 -13.23 -1.09
C VAL A 412 -1.28 -12.35 0.15
N LEU A 413 -2.15 -11.35 0.21
CA LEU A 413 -2.29 -10.48 1.38
C LEU A 413 -2.70 -11.27 2.63
N TYR A 414 -3.63 -12.19 2.46
CA TYR A 414 -4.07 -13.06 3.55
C TYR A 414 -2.94 -13.96 4.08
N TYR A 415 -2.21 -14.61 3.18
CA TYR A 415 -1.05 -15.41 3.54
C TYR A 415 -0.03 -14.62 4.35
N GLN A 416 0.32 -13.44 3.87
CA GLN A 416 1.29 -12.56 4.54
C GLN A 416 0.77 -12.05 5.89
N THR A 417 -0.52 -11.72 5.99
CA THR A 417 -1.15 -11.33 7.27
C THR A 417 -1.01 -12.42 8.32
N LEU A 418 -1.26 -13.68 7.95
CA LEU A 418 -1.11 -14.81 8.87
C LEU A 418 0.33 -15.00 9.34
N GLN A 419 1.29 -14.89 8.42
CA GLN A 419 2.72 -14.98 8.73
C GLN A 419 3.18 -13.82 9.63
N ASN A 420 2.77 -12.61 9.32
CA ASN A 420 3.13 -11.43 10.09
C ASN A 420 2.53 -11.47 11.50
N LEU A 421 1.27 -11.90 11.64
CA LEU A 421 0.66 -12.07 12.96
C LEU A 421 1.31 -13.19 13.77
N ALA A 422 1.67 -14.32 13.15
CA ALA A 422 2.40 -15.39 13.82
C ALA A 422 3.74 -14.86 14.41
N TYR A 423 4.44 -14.03 13.66
CA TYR A 423 5.63 -13.36 14.16
C TYR A 423 5.33 -12.43 15.34
N LEU A 424 4.27 -11.60 15.26
CA LEU A 424 3.89 -10.66 16.33
C LEU A 424 3.49 -11.40 17.60
N GLU A 425 2.79 -12.53 17.52
CA GLU A 425 2.47 -13.39 18.66
C GLU A 425 3.74 -13.98 19.31
N SER A 426 4.65 -14.47 18.49
CA SER A 426 5.95 -14.97 18.97
C SER A 426 6.78 -13.88 19.64
N ALA A 427 6.78 -12.67 19.04
CA ALA A 427 7.45 -11.50 19.60
C ALA A 427 6.86 -11.08 20.96
N ALA A 428 5.54 -10.97 21.05
CA ALA A 428 4.84 -10.63 22.30
C ALA A 428 5.15 -11.64 23.41
N LYS A 429 5.12 -12.94 23.09
CA LYS A 429 5.49 -14.00 24.01
C LYS A 429 6.94 -13.86 24.49
N SER A 430 7.88 -13.60 23.57
CA SER A 430 9.31 -13.46 23.90
C SER A 430 9.61 -12.24 24.80
N GLU A 431 8.80 -11.20 24.68
CA GLU A 431 8.89 -9.97 25.46
C GLU A 431 8.04 -10.00 26.74
N ASN A 432 7.36 -11.11 27.03
CA ASN A 432 6.41 -11.28 28.16
C ASN A 432 5.27 -10.26 28.14
N ILE A 433 4.80 -9.88 26.96
CA ILE A 433 3.64 -9.02 26.76
C ILE A 433 2.40 -9.89 26.77
N THR A 434 1.44 -9.54 27.62
CA THR A 434 0.14 -10.18 27.70
C THR A 434 -0.92 -9.14 27.41
N VAL A 435 -1.70 -9.38 26.36
CA VAL A 435 -2.84 -8.55 25.96
C VAL A 435 -4.07 -9.41 26.01
N GLU A 436 -5.15 -8.90 26.59
CA GLU A 436 -6.43 -9.60 26.64
C GLU A 436 -6.90 -9.97 25.22
N ALA A 437 -7.42 -11.18 25.05
CA ALA A 437 -7.88 -11.64 23.76
C ALA A 437 -9.09 -10.83 23.28
N PRO A 438 -9.08 -10.28 22.05
CA PRO A 438 -10.23 -9.53 21.54
C PRO A 438 -11.35 -10.47 21.08
N GLU A 439 -12.54 -9.91 20.96
CA GLU A 439 -13.67 -10.53 20.28
C GLU A 439 -14.02 -9.71 19.03
N ILE A 440 -14.61 -10.36 18.02
CA ILE A 440 -15.22 -9.68 16.87
C ILE A 440 -16.66 -10.13 16.69
N LYS A 441 -17.46 -9.26 16.05
CA LYS A 441 -18.79 -9.63 15.54
C LYS A 441 -18.64 -10.38 14.23
N LEU A 442 -19.54 -11.32 14.00
CA LEU A 442 -19.64 -12.06 12.74
C LEU A 442 -20.76 -11.47 11.87
N ASN A 443 -20.64 -11.63 10.57
CA ASN A 443 -21.65 -11.15 9.61
C ASN A 443 -23.01 -11.80 9.81
N ASP A 444 -23.07 -12.99 10.44
CA ASP A 444 -24.30 -13.70 10.78
C ASP A 444 -24.96 -13.23 12.11
N GLY A 445 -24.35 -12.26 12.79
CA GLY A 445 -24.82 -11.68 14.06
C GLY A 445 -24.27 -12.34 15.33
N GLY A 446 -23.35 -13.32 15.20
CA GLY A 446 -22.64 -13.92 16.33
C GLY A 446 -21.44 -13.09 16.78
N THR A 447 -20.77 -13.55 17.83
CA THR A 447 -19.44 -13.06 18.27
C THR A 447 -18.50 -14.23 18.45
N ILE A 448 -17.22 -13.99 18.21
CA ILE A 448 -16.18 -15.00 18.41
C ILE A 448 -14.94 -14.36 19.07
N ALA A 449 -14.35 -15.08 20.03
CA ALA A 449 -13.14 -14.65 20.69
C ALA A 449 -11.89 -15.11 19.91
N TYR A 450 -10.79 -14.40 20.08
CA TYR A 450 -9.50 -14.76 19.49
C TYR A 450 -8.90 -15.97 20.19
N GLU A 451 -8.63 -17.04 19.44
CA GLU A 451 -8.02 -18.27 19.93
C GLU A 451 -6.81 -18.72 19.09
N PHE A 452 -6.27 -17.87 18.19
CA PHE A 452 -5.17 -18.28 17.33
C PHE A 452 -3.85 -18.30 18.09
N ASP A 453 -3.07 -19.34 17.87
CA ASP A 453 -1.67 -19.42 18.25
C ASP A 453 -0.77 -19.39 17.00
N GLU A 454 0.54 -19.24 17.23
CA GLU A 454 1.53 -19.22 16.15
C GLU A 454 1.41 -20.47 15.24
N ALA A 455 1.19 -21.66 15.82
CA ALA A 455 1.12 -22.90 15.07
C ALA A 455 -0.14 -22.98 14.20
N TYR A 456 -1.28 -22.49 14.71
CA TYR A 456 -2.51 -22.39 13.92
C TYR A 456 -2.34 -21.44 12.74
N LEU A 457 -1.80 -20.24 12.97
CA LEU A 457 -1.59 -19.23 11.93
C LEU A 457 -0.65 -19.75 10.84
N GLN A 458 0.46 -20.39 11.20
CA GLN A 458 1.40 -20.98 10.24
C GLN A 458 0.77 -22.14 9.46
N LYS A 459 -0.02 -23.00 10.12
CA LYS A 459 -0.76 -24.08 9.45
C LYS A 459 -1.76 -23.54 8.45
N LEU A 460 -2.49 -22.49 8.82
CA LEU A 460 -3.47 -21.86 7.93
C LEU A 460 -2.79 -21.19 6.74
N ALA A 461 -1.68 -20.47 6.95
CA ALA A 461 -0.87 -19.92 5.88
C ALA A 461 -0.40 -21.03 4.91
N GLY A 462 0.08 -22.16 5.43
CA GLY A 462 0.43 -23.32 4.59
C GLY A 462 -0.75 -23.86 3.76
N LYS A 463 -1.97 -23.82 4.31
CA LYS A 463 -3.19 -24.17 3.58
C LYS A 463 -3.49 -23.20 2.45
N VAL A 464 -3.36 -21.88 2.70
CA VAL A 464 -3.52 -20.84 1.66
C VAL A 464 -2.56 -21.10 0.49
N ALA A 465 -1.27 -21.26 0.79
CA ALA A 465 -0.26 -21.54 -0.24
C ALA A 465 -0.59 -22.80 -1.05
N HIS A 466 -1.05 -23.86 -0.37
CA HIS A 466 -1.44 -25.10 -1.04
C HIS A 466 -2.63 -24.89 -1.99
N GLU A 467 -3.64 -24.14 -1.59
CA GLU A 467 -4.80 -23.85 -2.45
C GLU A 467 -4.39 -23.02 -3.68
N VAL A 468 -3.51 -22.03 -3.50
CA VAL A 468 -2.98 -21.20 -4.60
C VAL A 468 -2.17 -22.05 -5.60
N GLN A 469 -1.40 -23.03 -5.13
CA GLN A 469 -0.58 -23.89 -5.99
C GLN A 469 -1.38 -24.84 -6.88
N LYS A 470 -2.67 -25.10 -6.58
CA LYS A 470 -3.49 -26.06 -7.33
C LYS A 470 -3.64 -25.63 -8.79
N PRO A 471 -3.63 -26.60 -9.72
CA PRO A 471 -4.01 -26.36 -11.09
C PRO A 471 -5.42 -25.76 -11.19
N VAL A 472 -5.61 -24.90 -12.17
CA VAL A 472 -6.93 -24.35 -12.50
C VAL A 472 -7.88 -25.49 -12.88
N ASP A 473 -9.01 -25.55 -12.18
CA ASP A 473 -10.11 -26.47 -12.44
C ASP A 473 -11.37 -25.65 -12.77
N THR A 474 -11.69 -25.53 -14.05
CA THR A 474 -12.83 -24.77 -14.55
C THR A 474 -14.19 -25.39 -14.22
N GLN A 475 -14.24 -26.68 -13.92
CA GLN A 475 -15.49 -27.35 -13.53
C GLN A 475 -15.86 -27.04 -12.08
N ASN A 476 -14.87 -27.10 -11.20
CA ASN A 476 -15.05 -26.84 -9.76
C ASN A 476 -14.74 -25.39 -9.38
N LYS A 477 -14.27 -24.57 -10.33
CA LYS A 477 -13.89 -23.14 -10.14
C LYS A 477 -12.89 -22.98 -8.99
N THR A 478 -11.84 -23.79 -9.03
CA THR A 478 -10.79 -23.82 -7.99
C THR A 478 -9.40 -23.84 -8.62
N GLY A 479 -8.39 -23.53 -7.79
CA GLY A 479 -7.01 -23.48 -8.22
C GLY A 479 -6.68 -22.19 -8.99
N PHE A 480 -5.41 -21.84 -8.96
CA PHE A 480 -4.94 -20.59 -9.58
C PHE A 480 -3.86 -20.82 -10.62
N PHE A 481 -3.17 -21.94 -10.63
CA PHE A 481 -2.07 -22.16 -11.54
C PHE A 481 -2.57 -22.74 -12.89
N ASP A 482 -2.57 -21.92 -13.92
CA ASP A 482 -2.79 -22.39 -15.28
C ASP A 482 -1.57 -23.18 -15.75
N THR A 483 -1.71 -24.49 -15.87
CA THR A 483 -0.61 -25.39 -16.23
C THR A 483 -0.18 -25.28 -17.67
N GLU A 484 -1.06 -24.86 -18.58
CA GLU A 484 -0.80 -24.64 -20.01
C GLU A 484 -0.04 -23.33 -20.20
N LYS A 485 -0.57 -22.24 -19.66
CA LYS A 485 0.09 -20.93 -19.70
C LYS A 485 1.29 -20.86 -18.77
N GLY A 486 1.35 -21.68 -17.71
CA GLY A 486 2.42 -21.70 -16.72
C GLY A 486 2.52 -20.42 -15.90
N ARG A 487 1.39 -19.85 -15.55
CA ARG A 487 1.25 -18.68 -14.69
C ARG A 487 0.01 -18.81 -13.81
N PHE A 488 -0.07 -17.96 -12.79
CA PHE A 488 -1.25 -17.87 -11.94
C PHE A 488 -2.27 -16.90 -12.56
N ILE A 489 -3.53 -17.32 -12.58
CA ILE A 489 -4.68 -16.49 -12.94
C ILE A 489 -5.12 -15.64 -11.74
N GLU A 490 -5.92 -14.58 -11.98
CA GLU A 490 -6.51 -13.78 -10.91
C GLU A 490 -7.59 -14.56 -10.13
N GLY A 491 -8.34 -15.41 -10.81
CA GLY A 491 -9.37 -16.25 -10.20
C GLY A 491 -10.51 -16.55 -11.13
N PHE A 492 -11.71 -16.65 -10.57
CA PHE A 492 -12.95 -16.86 -11.29
C PHE A 492 -13.93 -15.75 -10.94
N ASN A 493 -14.60 -15.18 -11.95
CA ASN A 493 -15.64 -14.19 -11.72
C ASN A 493 -16.90 -14.81 -11.08
N MET A 494 -17.92 -13.99 -10.81
CA MET A 494 -19.19 -14.45 -10.21
C MET A 494 -19.94 -15.45 -11.10
N HIS A 495 -19.73 -15.41 -12.41
CA HIS A 495 -20.32 -16.39 -13.34
C HIS A 495 -19.48 -17.67 -13.41
N GLY A 496 -18.27 -17.65 -12.90
CA GLY A 496 -17.33 -18.76 -12.89
C GLY A 496 -16.46 -18.84 -14.13
N ASP A 497 -16.34 -17.75 -14.87
CA ASP A 497 -15.37 -17.64 -15.96
C ASP A 497 -14.00 -17.31 -15.40
N VAL A 498 -12.95 -17.80 -16.06
CA VAL A 498 -11.56 -17.51 -15.67
C VAL A 498 -11.26 -16.05 -15.92
N VAL A 499 -10.72 -15.40 -14.88
CA VAL A 499 -10.16 -14.04 -14.96
C VAL A 499 -8.64 -14.16 -14.99
N ASP A 500 -8.03 -13.79 -16.12
CA ASP A 500 -6.59 -13.85 -16.33
C ASP A 500 -6.10 -12.59 -17.03
N TYR A 501 -5.60 -11.65 -16.26
CA TYR A 501 -5.02 -10.39 -16.77
C TYR A 501 -3.60 -10.55 -17.29
N GLY A 502 -2.97 -11.72 -17.11
CA GLY A 502 -1.54 -11.84 -17.27
C GLY A 502 -0.81 -10.89 -16.32
N SER A 503 -1.28 -10.80 -15.07
CA SER A 503 -0.70 -9.89 -14.08
C SER A 503 0.69 -10.36 -13.67
N THR A 504 1.71 -9.63 -14.08
CA THR A 504 3.11 -9.94 -13.73
C THR A 504 3.35 -9.70 -12.25
N ILE A 505 2.73 -8.65 -11.70
CA ILE A 505 2.92 -8.30 -10.29
C ILE A 505 2.30 -9.36 -9.36
N PHE A 506 1.08 -9.81 -9.58
CA PHE A 506 0.48 -10.83 -8.71
C PHE A 506 1.26 -12.14 -8.78
N ASN A 507 1.72 -12.51 -9.97
CA ASN A 507 2.57 -13.68 -10.16
C ASN A 507 3.91 -13.54 -9.43
N ASN A 508 4.58 -12.39 -9.54
CA ASN A 508 5.81 -12.12 -8.81
C ASN A 508 5.59 -12.10 -7.29
N MET A 509 4.48 -11.55 -6.81
CA MET A 509 4.14 -11.55 -5.37
C MET A 509 3.96 -12.97 -4.83
N VAL A 510 3.26 -13.85 -5.56
CA VAL A 510 3.10 -15.27 -5.18
C VAL A 510 4.45 -15.97 -5.05
N VAL A 511 5.36 -15.73 -6.01
CA VAL A 511 6.71 -16.31 -5.98
C VAL A 511 7.54 -15.69 -4.85
N ALA A 512 7.55 -14.37 -4.73
CA ALA A 512 8.29 -13.64 -3.71
C ALA A 512 7.86 -13.99 -2.28
N ALA A 513 6.56 -14.22 -2.06
CA ALA A 513 6.03 -14.68 -0.78
C ALA A 513 6.34 -16.16 -0.46
N GLY A 514 6.94 -16.90 -1.38
CA GLY A 514 7.23 -18.34 -1.20
C GLY A 514 5.99 -19.23 -1.31
N MET A 515 4.90 -18.72 -1.88
CA MET A 515 3.67 -19.50 -2.08
C MET A 515 3.74 -20.41 -3.30
N ALA A 516 4.57 -20.10 -4.30
CA ALA A 516 4.76 -20.94 -5.48
C ALA A 516 5.70 -22.11 -5.20
N THR A 517 5.46 -23.26 -5.86
CA THR A 517 6.49 -24.29 -5.95
C THR A 517 7.65 -23.78 -6.82
N LYS A 518 8.85 -24.36 -6.65
CA LYS A 518 10.01 -23.99 -7.46
C LYS A 518 9.71 -24.08 -8.96
N SER A 519 9.03 -25.15 -9.40
CA SER A 519 8.68 -25.34 -10.81
C SER A 519 7.69 -24.28 -11.33
N GLN A 520 6.74 -23.88 -10.51
CA GLN A 520 5.80 -22.81 -10.85
C GLN A 520 6.52 -21.46 -10.96
N GLY A 521 7.35 -21.13 -9.98
CA GLY A 521 8.15 -19.90 -9.99
C GLY A 521 9.06 -19.82 -11.21
N GLU A 522 9.72 -20.90 -11.59
CA GLU A 522 10.54 -20.96 -12.81
C GLU A 522 9.74 -20.67 -14.10
N LYS A 523 8.51 -21.20 -14.20
CA LYS A 523 7.62 -20.93 -15.34
C LYS A 523 7.17 -19.46 -15.36
N VAL A 524 6.83 -18.90 -14.20
CA VAL A 524 6.46 -17.49 -14.05
C VAL A 524 7.62 -16.59 -14.50
N VAL A 525 8.81 -16.78 -13.94
CA VAL A 525 9.96 -15.92 -14.28
C VAL A 525 10.38 -16.08 -15.74
N SER A 526 10.32 -17.31 -16.31
CA SER A 526 10.62 -17.51 -17.73
C SER A 526 9.62 -16.80 -18.66
N TRP A 527 8.36 -16.73 -18.26
CA TRP A 527 7.34 -15.97 -18.98
C TRP A 527 7.61 -14.46 -18.90
N ILE A 528 7.75 -13.91 -17.70
CA ILE A 528 8.00 -12.47 -17.50
C ILE A 528 9.30 -12.03 -18.21
N SER A 529 10.33 -12.88 -18.23
CA SER A 529 11.59 -12.60 -18.92
C SER A 529 11.53 -12.75 -20.45
N GLY A 530 10.35 -13.09 -21.02
CA GLY A 530 10.20 -13.26 -22.46
C GLY A 530 10.86 -14.51 -23.03
N GLU A 531 11.40 -15.41 -22.21
CA GLU A 531 11.93 -16.70 -22.65
C GLU A 531 10.84 -17.65 -23.15
N ARG A 532 9.63 -17.42 -22.71
CA ARG A 532 8.43 -18.15 -23.06
C ARG A 532 7.27 -17.19 -23.36
N ILE A 533 6.81 -17.21 -24.59
CA ILE A 533 5.72 -16.36 -25.06
C ILE A 533 4.40 -17.14 -24.95
N ILE A 534 3.36 -16.47 -24.48
CA ILE A 534 2.01 -17.02 -24.36
C ILE A 534 1.16 -16.41 -25.47
N GLU A 535 0.51 -17.28 -26.25
CA GLU A 535 -0.40 -16.82 -27.29
C GLU A 535 -1.58 -16.04 -26.66
N GLY A 536 -1.89 -14.90 -27.26
CA GLY A 536 -2.94 -13.98 -26.78
C GLY A 536 -2.44 -12.89 -25.82
N ASP A 537 -1.22 -13.00 -25.30
CA ASP A 537 -0.60 -11.92 -24.56
C ASP A 537 -0.15 -10.81 -25.50
N ASP A 538 -0.25 -9.56 -25.03
CA ASP A 538 0.27 -8.41 -25.76
C ASP A 538 1.70 -8.11 -25.32
N ALA A 539 2.63 -8.36 -26.22
CA ALA A 539 4.05 -8.08 -26.00
C ALA A 539 4.40 -6.60 -26.17
N VAL A 540 3.52 -5.85 -26.86
CA VAL A 540 3.74 -4.44 -27.18
C VAL A 540 2.59 -3.64 -26.59
N GLY A 541 2.89 -2.70 -25.71
CA GLY A 541 1.88 -1.85 -25.10
C GLY A 541 1.31 -0.82 -26.08
N TYR A 542 0.41 0.01 -25.56
CA TYR A 542 -0.19 1.13 -26.28
C TYR A 542 0.83 2.03 -27.00
N MET A 543 2.01 2.13 -26.45
CA MET A 543 3.12 2.91 -26.97
C MET A 543 4.03 2.11 -27.92
N GLY A 544 3.48 1.27 -28.74
CA GLY A 544 4.08 0.25 -29.59
C GLY A 544 5.42 0.50 -30.30
N ASP A 545 5.94 1.71 -30.28
CA ASP A 545 7.23 2.06 -30.87
C ASP A 545 8.35 2.16 -29.82
N LEU A 546 8.14 1.59 -28.62
CA LEU A 546 9.06 1.71 -27.47
C LEU A 546 10.02 0.53 -27.31
N ASP A 547 10.42 -0.12 -28.40
CA ASP A 547 11.36 -1.26 -28.38
C ASP A 547 12.63 -0.97 -27.55
N GLU A 548 13.07 0.28 -27.49
CA GLU A 548 14.22 0.68 -26.70
C GLU A 548 14.00 0.61 -25.18
N TYR A 549 12.74 0.57 -24.71
CA TYR A 549 12.37 0.49 -23.30
C TYR A 549 12.08 -0.92 -22.83
N LEU A 550 11.98 -1.88 -23.72
CA LEU A 550 11.74 -3.30 -23.46
C LEU A 550 13.07 -4.07 -23.42
N ASN A 551 13.92 -3.79 -22.42
CA ASN A 551 15.29 -4.30 -22.43
C ASN A 551 15.48 -5.67 -21.76
N TYR A 552 14.48 -6.17 -21.02
CA TYR A 552 14.64 -7.33 -20.12
C TYR A 552 13.73 -8.50 -20.47
N GLY A 553 12.90 -8.32 -21.40
CA GLY A 553 11.92 -9.26 -21.91
C GLY A 553 10.83 -8.54 -22.68
N ILE A 554 10.03 -9.25 -23.45
CA ILE A 554 8.98 -8.63 -24.26
C ILE A 554 7.84 -8.01 -23.45
N TYR A 555 7.79 -8.33 -22.14
CA TYR A 555 6.78 -7.82 -21.22
C TYR A 555 7.34 -6.78 -20.23
N ASP A 556 8.56 -6.30 -20.44
CA ASP A 556 9.25 -5.43 -19.49
C ASP A 556 9.53 -4.03 -20.03
N TYR A 557 9.47 -3.05 -19.14
CA TYR A 557 10.16 -1.77 -19.27
C TYR A 557 11.55 -1.86 -18.63
N GLU A 558 12.44 -0.90 -18.91
CA GLU A 558 13.79 -0.87 -18.31
C GLU A 558 13.76 -0.92 -16.79
N PHE A 559 12.76 -0.32 -16.14
CA PHE A 559 12.69 -0.18 -14.69
C PHE A 559 11.71 -1.13 -13.99
N ALA A 560 10.77 -1.73 -14.71
CA ALA A 560 9.79 -2.64 -14.10
C ALA A 560 9.13 -3.53 -15.17
N PRO A 561 8.65 -4.72 -14.82
CA PRO A 561 7.74 -5.48 -15.68
C PRO A 561 6.46 -4.69 -15.97
N ARG A 562 5.85 -4.94 -17.11
CA ARG A 562 4.49 -4.49 -17.35
C ARG A 562 3.56 -5.08 -16.30
N THR A 563 2.59 -4.30 -15.87
CA THR A 563 1.67 -4.75 -14.82
C THR A 563 0.76 -5.87 -15.26
N THR A 564 0.25 -5.80 -16.50
CA THR A 564 -0.56 -6.85 -17.11
C THR A 564 -0.13 -7.08 -18.56
N THR A 565 -0.40 -8.28 -19.12
CA THR A 565 -0.04 -8.65 -20.50
C THR A 565 -1.25 -9.00 -21.37
N VAL A 566 -2.43 -9.17 -20.78
CA VAL A 566 -3.68 -9.46 -21.49
C VAL A 566 -4.49 -8.18 -21.62
N LYS A 567 -4.90 -7.84 -22.86
CA LYS A 567 -5.76 -6.70 -23.13
C LYS A 567 -7.11 -6.87 -22.46
N ASN A 568 -7.48 -5.93 -21.60
CA ASN A 568 -8.63 -6.07 -20.74
C ASN A 568 -9.57 -4.86 -20.75
N SER A 569 -9.47 -4.05 -21.81
CA SER A 569 -10.16 -2.77 -21.96
C SER A 569 -11.68 -2.81 -21.85
N GLU A 570 -12.30 -3.99 -21.94
CA GLU A 570 -13.76 -4.14 -21.83
C GLU A 570 -14.25 -4.38 -20.41
N GLN A 571 -13.33 -4.55 -19.45
CA GLN A 571 -13.66 -4.93 -18.06
C GLN A 571 -13.47 -3.78 -17.04
N TYR A 572 -13.23 -2.58 -17.51
CA TYR A 572 -13.13 -1.44 -16.61
C TYR A 572 -14.47 -1.09 -16.01
N THR A 573 -14.49 -1.07 -14.72
CA THR A 573 -15.67 -0.80 -13.93
C THR A 573 -15.52 0.42 -13.05
N SER A 574 -14.30 0.92 -12.86
CA SER A 574 -14.12 2.12 -12.04
C SER A 574 -14.43 3.38 -12.83
N GLY A 575 -15.18 4.26 -12.23
CA GLY A 575 -15.53 5.57 -12.79
C GLY A 575 -14.35 6.53 -13.01
N HIS A 576 -13.13 6.08 -12.70
CA HIS A 576 -11.89 6.81 -12.97
C HIS A 576 -11.58 7.01 -14.42
N TYR A 577 -12.16 6.20 -15.29
CA TYR A 577 -11.77 6.18 -16.69
C TYR A 577 -12.62 7.12 -17.51
N THR A 578 -11.99 8.21 -17.89
CA THR A 578 -12.42 8.94 -19.09
C THR A 578 -12.25 8.02 -20.31
N GLU A 579 -12.96 8.31 -21.42
CA GLU A 579 -12.78 7.56 -22.68
C GLU A 579 -11.29 7.49 -23.13
N ALA A 580 -10.49 8.49 -22.78
CA ALA A 580 -9.06 8.53 -23.06
C ALA A 580 -8.25 7.49 -22.25
N ASN A 581 -8.78 7.01 -21.12
CA ASN A 581 -8.08 6.13 -20.18
C ASN A 581 -8.52 4.66 -20.30
N LYS A 582 -9.50 4.37 -21.13
CA LYS A 582 -10.03 3.01 -21.31
C LYS A 582 -9.17 2.14 -22.22
N ALA A 583 -8.21 2.72 -22.91
CA ALA A 583 -7.32 1.93 -23.76
C ALA A 583 -6.33 1.14 -22.90
N TYR A 584 -6.12 -0.11 -23.24
CA TYR A 584 -5.06 -0.94 -22.68
C TYR A 584 -3.72 -0.18 -22.72
N SER A 585 -2.94 -0.25 -21.68
CA SER A 585 -1.68 0.50 -21.50
C SER A 585 -1.82 2.02 -21.26
N ALA A 586 -3.02 2.56 -21.26
CA ALA A 586 -3.23 3.95 -20.87
C ALA A 586 -3.16 4.15 -19.33
N SER A 587 -3.23 3.07 -18.55
CA SER A 587 -3.03 3.06 -17.11
C SER A 587 -1.75 2.32 -16.74
N CYS A 588 -1.03 2.84 -15.74
CA CYS A 588 0.14 2.15 -15.19
C CYS A 588 -0.21 0.81 -14.56
N GLN A 589 -1.45 0.60 -14.14
CA GLN A 589 -1.93 -0.65 -13.55
C GLN A 589 -2.40 -1.68 -14.59
N ASP A 590 -2.67 -1.25 -15.83
CA ASP A 590 -3.16 -2.14 -16.89
C ASP A 590 -2.35 -1.99 -18.18
N GLY A 591 -1.31 -2.80 -18.31
CA GLY A 591 -0.40 -2.80 -19.45
C GLY A 591 0.68 -1.71 -19.43
N GLY A 592 0.64 -0.78 -18.47
CA GLY A 592 1.72 0.14 -18.20
C GLY A 592 2.75 -0.45 -17.24
N ALA A 593 3.45 0.39 -16.46
CA ALA A 593 4.44 -0.05 -15.49
C ALA A 593 4.48 0.86 -14.26
N ILE A 594 4.70 0.25 -13.10
CA ILE A 594 4.93 0.96 -11.84
C ILE A 594 6.25 0.46 -11.26
N MET A 595 7.11 1.37 -10.85
CA MET A 595 8.49 1.03 -10.49
C MET A 595 8.59 0.06 -9.31
N PHE A 596 7.74 0.17 -8.29
CA PHE A 596 7.82 -0.69 -7.11
C PHE A 596 7.64 -2.18 -7.44
N THR A 597 6.96 -2.50 -8.54
CA THR A 597 6.72 -3.90 -8.94
C THR A 597 8.02 -4.65 -9.24
N SER A 598 9.08 -3.91 -9.57
CA SER A 598 10.42 -4.48 -9.79
C SER A 598 11.05 -5.08 -8.52
N TYR A 599 10.63 -4.63 -7.33
CA TYR A 599 11.05 -5.26 -6.08
C TYR A 599 10.62 -6.73 -6.02
N TYR A 600 9.35 -7.00 -6.33
CA TYR A 600 8.82 -8.37 -6.35
C TYR A 600 9.39 -9.20 -7.49
N ASP A 601 9.63 -8.58 -8.67
CA ASP A 601 10.30 -9.23 -9.79
C ASP A 601 11.72 -9.69 -9.39
N MET A 602 12.51 -8.82 -8.76
CA MET A 602 13.85 -9.18 -8.30
C MET A 602 13.82 -10.24 -7.20
N GLN A 603 12.88 -10.17 -6.24
CA GLN A 603 12.69 -11.22 -5.23
C GLN A 603 12.36 -12.58 -5.87
N ALA A 604 11.44 -12.60 -6.83
CA ALA A 604 11.08 -13.80 -7.56
C ALA A 604 12.27 -14.39 -8.32
N ARG A 605 13.10 -13.54 -8.94
CA ARG A 605 14.34 -13.95 -9.63
C ARG A 605 15.37 -14.53 -8.67
N ILE A 606 15.57 -13.92 -7.48
CA ILE A 606 16.47 -14.47 -6.45
C ILE A 606 16.06 -15.90 -6.08
N GLN A 607 14.78 -16.12 -5.85
CA GLN A 607 14.26 -17.43 -5.43
C GLN A 607 14.32 -18.50 -6.54
N THR A 608 14.22 -18.11 -7.79
CA THR A 608 14.13 -19.05 -8.92
C THR A 608 15.42 -19.18 -9.72
N ARG A 609 16.03 -18.05 -10.08
CA ARG A 609 17.17 -17.94 -11.00
C ARG A 609 18.48 -17.62 -10.30
N GLY A 610 18.39 -17.21 -9.03
CA GLY A 610 19.52 -16.78 -8.23
C GLY A 610 19.91 -15.31 -8.44
N VAL A 611 20.84 -14.89 -7.62
CA VAL A 611 21.19 -13.48 -7.42
C VAL A 611 21.81 -12.81 -8.65
N ASP A 612 22.56 -13.53 -9.47
CA ASP A 612 23.16 -12.96 -10.69
C ASP A 612 22.05 -12.50 -11.68
N ASN A 613 20.94 -13.25 -11.76
CA ASN A 613 19.82 -12.89 -12.61
C ASN A 613 19.09 -11.64 -12.07
N ALA A 614 18.83 -11.61 -10.78
CA ALA A 614 18.24 -10.44 -10.12
C ALA A 614 19.15 -9.21 -10.20
N TYR A 615 20.47 -9.40 -10.08
CA TYR A 615 21.44 -8.32 -10.22
C TYR A 615 21.49 -7.75 -11.63
N ASN A 616 21.35 -8.58 -12.66
CA ASN A 616 21.21 -8.11 -14.03
C ASN A 616 20.00 -7.19 -14.18
N ARG A 617 18.88 -7.55 -13.55
CA ARG A 617 17.69 -6.68 -13.49
C ARG A 617 18.00 -5.36 -12.78
N LEU A 618 18.60 -5.42 -11.61
CA LEU A 618 18.99 -4.23 -10.84
C LEU A 618 19.95 -3.31 -11.62
N LYS A 619 20.90 -3.89 -12.37
CA LYS A 619 21.80 -3.12 -13.25
C LYS A 619 21.03 -2.38 -14.34
N GLY A 620 19.99 -3.00 -14.90
CA GLY A 620 19.16 -2.34 -15.87
C GLY A 620 18.38 -1.16 -15.29
N ILE A 621 17.77 -1.36 -14.13
CA ILE A 621 17.12 -0.28 -13.40
C ILE A 621 18.12 0.84 -13.08
N ARG A 622 19.33 0.50 -12.63
CA ARG A 622 20.42 1.45 -12.39
C ARG A 622 20.76 2.25 -13.66
N ASP A 623 20.99 1.57 -14.78
CA ASP A 623 21.43 2.21 -16.01
C ASP A 623 20.33 3.13 -16.59
N TRP A 624 19.08 2.70 -16.51
CA TRP A 624 17.92 3.55 -16.81
C TRP A 624 17.85 4.76 -15.87
N TYR A 625 17.91 4.54 -14.55
CA TYR A 625 17.86 5.61 -13.57
C TYR A 625 18.95 6.66 -13.80
N LEU A 626 20.16 6.23 -14.13
CA LEU A 626 21.28 7.13 -14.40
C LEU A 626 21.09 7.94 -15.70
N LYS A 627 20.33 7.46 -16.68
CA LYS A 627 19.92 8.30 -17.83
C LYS A 627 19.03 9.45 -17.37
N VAL A 628 17.98 9.14 -16.58
CA VAL A 628 17.08 10.14 -16.00
C VAL A 628 17.85 11.11 -15.10
N TYR A 629 18.73 10.59 -14.24
CA TYR A 629 19.58 11.37 -13.33
C TYR A 629 20.47 12.35 -14.08
N ASN A 630 21.19 11.90 -15.10
CA ASN A 630 22.06 12.75 -15.88
C ASN A 630 21.28 13.86 -16.60
N PHE A 631 20.16 13.51 -17.21
CA PHE A 631 19.27 14.49 -17.84
C PHE A 631 18.79 15.54 -16.84
N ALA A 632 18.35 15.12 -15.68
CA ALA A 632 17.89 16.02 -14.62
C ALA A 632 19.02 16.94 -14.14
N GLN A 633 20.23 16.41 -13.92
CA GLN A 633 21.40 17.20 -13.50
C GLN A 633 21.80 18.22 -14.56
N GLU A 634 21.86 17.85 -15.83
CA GLU A 634 22.23 18.73 -16.95
C GLU A 634 21.24 19.88 -17.14
N ASN A 635 19.96 19.67 -16.82
CA ASN A 635 18.89 20.64 -17.02
C ASN A 635 18.42 21.33 -15.74
N GLY A 636 18.97 20.96 -14.58
CA GLY A 636 18.62 21.56 -13.28
C GLY A 636 17.24 21.14 -12.76
N TYR A 637 16.77 19.94 -13.12
CA TYR A 637 15.49 19.42 -12.66
C TYR A 637 15.64 18.59 -11.38
N GLY A 638 14.74 18.85 -10.43
CA GLY A 638 14.62 18.11 -9.16
C GLY A 638 13.18 17.94 -8.75
N GLY A 639 12.95 17.34 -7.57
CA GLY A 639 11.61 17.14 -7.02
C GLY A 639 10.67 16.44 -7.99
N ALA A 640 9.45 16.91 -8.08
CA ALA A 640 8.42 16.39 -8.98
C ALA A 640 8.80 16.42 -10.48
N GLN A 641 9.77 17.25 -10.86
CA GLN A 641 10.19 17.37 -12.27
C GLN A 641 11.24 16.33 -12.67
N PHE A 642 11.77 15.55 -11.74
CA PHE A 642 12.86 14.61 -12.01
C PHE A 642 12.50 13.58 -13.11
N TYR A 643 11.45 12.83 -12.92
CA TYR A 643 10.96 11.90 -13.94
C TYR A 643 10.12 12.59 -15.01
N ARG A 644 9.24 13.50 -14.61
CA ARG A 644 8.33 14.19 -15.54
C ARG A 644 9.04 14.89 -16.67
N SER A 645 10.11 15.62 -16.36
CA SER A 645 10.86 16.36 -17.38
C SER A 645 11.56 15.44 -18.37
N TYR A 646 12.13 14.34 -17.92
CA TYR A 646 12.73 13.33 -18.79
C TYR A 646 11.69 12.74 -19.73
N TYR A 647 10.60 12.20 -19.19
CA TYR A 647 9.57 11.55 -20.00
C TYR A 647 8.81 12.50 -20.92
N SER A 648 8.53 13.71 -20.48
CA SER A 648 7.87 14.72 -21.33
C SER A 648 8.76 15.24 -22.44
N SER A 649 10.07 15.41 -22.18
CA SER A 649 10.99 16.07 -23.12
C SER A 649 11.68 15.08 -24.05
N GLU A 650 12.10 13.93 -23.52
CA GLU A 650 12.91 12.96 -24.26
C GLU A 650 12.10 11.82 -24.86
N VAL A 651 11.02 11.42 -24.22
CA VAL A 651 10.30 10.20 -24.55
C VAL A 651 8.87 10.47 -25.04
N GLY A 652 8.22 11.49 -24.53
CA GLY A 652 6.84 11.81 -24.88
C GLY A 652 5.77 10.91 -24.26
N ILE A 653 6.13 10.12 -23.23
CA ILE A 653 5.18 9.28 -22.50
C ILE A 653 4.67 10.05 -21.28
N PRO A 654 3.35 10.08 -21.04
CA PRO A 654 2.79 10.69 -19.85
C PRO A 654 3.07 9.84 -18.60
N LEU A 655 3.32 10.51 -17.49
CA LEU A 655 3.28 9.90 -16.16
C LEU A 655 1.90 10.07 -15.55
N GLN A 656 1.51 9.13 -14.73
CA GLN A 656 0.34 9.26 -13.86
C GLN A 656 0.50 10.52 -12.99
N GLY A 657 -0.59 11.21 -12.66
CA GLY A 657 -0.52 12.43 -11.85
C GLY A 657 -0.15 13.71 -12.59
N MET A 658 0.01 13.69 -13.91
CA MET A 658 0.22 14.87 -14.75
C MET A 658 -1.07 15.50 -15.30
N ASN A 659 -2.21 15.32 -14.62
CA ASN A 659 -3.56 15.66 -15.09
C ASN A 659 -4.00 14.95 -16.38
N VAL A 660 -3.32 13.89 -16.72
CA VAL A 660 -3.68 12.94 -17.78
C VAL A 660 -3.36 11.55 -17.26
N ALA A 661 -4.17 10.58 -17.62
CA ALA A 661 -3.79 9.20 -17.33
C ALA A 661 -2.49 8.89 -18.06
N GLY A 662 -1.59 8.26 -17.35
CA GLY A 662 -0.30 7.85 -17.85
C GLY A 662 -0.11 6.35 -17.77
N SER A 663 0.81 5.83 -18.56
CA SER A 663 1.18 4.42 -18.53
C SER A 663 2.30 4.10 -17.55
N LEU A 664 2.88 5.11 -16.88
CA LEU A 664 4.02 4.95 -15.98
C LEU A 664 3.77 5.54 -14.60
N GLY A 665 3.93 4.71 -13.57
CA GLY A 665 3.89 5.10 -12.15
C GLY A 665 5.29 5.36 -11.62
N LEU A 666 5.78 6.59 -11.80
CA LEU A 666 7.15 7.01 -11.45
C LEU A 666 7.22 8.26 -10.58
N ASP A 667 6.12 8.98 -10.46
CA ASP A 667 6.10 10.26 -9.77
C ASP A 667 5.78 10.14 -8.27
N SER A 668 5.51 11.28 -7.65
CA SER A 668 5.25 11.39 -6.21
C SER A 668 3.94 10.72 -5.75
N GLU A 669 3.04 10.36 -6.66
CA GLU A 669 1.85 9.61 -6.32
C GLU A 669 2.17 8.17 -5.90
N PHE A 670 3.32 7.65 -6.34
CA PHE A 670 3.76 6.27 -6.09
C PHE A 670 4.91 6.23 -5.08
N ILE A 671 4.65 6.63 -3.85
CA ILE A 671 5.65 6.60 -2.77
C ILE A 671 6.15 5.20 -2.46
N GLU A 672 5.35 4.19 -2.72
CA GLU A 672 5.71 2.78 -2.64
C GLU A 672 6.89 2.41 -3.54
N ASN A 673 7.20 3.22 -4.54
CA ASN A 673 8.41 3.07 -5.34
C ASN A 673 9.68 3.08 -4.48
N ALA A 674 9.62 3.68 -3.31
CA ALA A 674 10.74 3.65 -2.35
C ALA A 674 11.19 2.24 -2.00
N ILE A 675 10.32 1.23 -2.04
CA ILE A 675 10.68 -0.15 -1.67
C ILE A 675 11.78 -0.75 -2.55
N VAL A 676 12.04 -0.21 -3.73
CA VAL A 676 12.99 -0.81 -4.69
C VAL A 676 14.38 -1.01 -4.10
N TYR A 677 14.90 -0.05 -3.33
CA TYR A 677 16.20 -0.22 -2.69
C TYR A 677 16.22 -1.32 -1.62
N ALA A 678 15.06 -1.66 -1.06
CA ALA A 678 14.94 -2.70 -0.04
C ALA A 678 15.28 -4.10 -0.57
N ILE A 679 15.40 -4.25 -1.89
CA ILE A 679 15.94 -5.48 -2.50
C ILE A 679 17.36 -5.77 -2.00
N VAL A 680 18.13 -4.75 -1.63
CA VAL A 680 19.50 -4.96 -1.14
C VAL A 680 19.48 -5.66 0.23
N PRO A 681 18.86 -5.08 1.28
CA PRO A 681 18.81 -5.76 2.56
C PRO A 681 17.98 -7.05 2.55
N PHE A 682 16.79 -7.05 1.96
CA PHE A 682 15.90 -8.20 2.04
C PHE A 682 16.11 -9.25 0.96
N GLY A 683 16.63 -8.87 -0.21
CA GLY A 683 16.94 -9.80 -1.28
C GLY A 683 18.38 -10.28 -1.22
N PHE A 684 19.34 -9.40 -1.49
CA PHE A 684 20.75 -9.78 -1.62
C PHE A 684 21.42 -10.13 -0.29
N PHE A 685 21.09 -9.44 0.80
CA PHE A 685 21.60 -9.79 2.13
C PHE A 685 20.68 -10.76 2.88
N ASN A 686 19.49 -10.98 2.38
CA ASN A 686 18.47 -11.83 2.97
C ASN A 686 18.37 -11.63 4.49
N LEU A 687 18.20 -10.35 4.88
CA LEU A 687 17.96 -9.98 6.27
C LEU A 687 16.59 -10.48 6.68
N GLU A 688 16.54 -11.20 7.78
CA GLU A 688 15.30 -11.74 8.32
C GLU A 688 15.33 -11.67 9.85
N SER A 689 14.27 -11.15 10.42
CA SER A 689 14.07 -11.17 11.87
C SER A 689 13.56 -12.55 12.30
N LYS A 690 14.43 -13.38 12.87
CA LYS A 690 14.02 -14.71 13.39
C LYS A 690 13.27 -14.61 14.72
N SER A 691 13.50 -13.55 15.45
CA SER A 691 12.78 -13.17 16.66
C SER A 691 13.07 -11.70 16.96
N ALA A 692 12.39 -11.15 17.97
CA ALA A 692 12.65 -9.78 18.43
C ALA A 692 14.12 -9.45 18.70
N LYS A 693 14.95 -10.46 19.04
CA LYS A 693 16.37 -10.26 19.38
C LYS A 693 17.34 -11.05 18.49
N THR A 694 16.88 -11.66 17.43
CA THR A 694 17.72 -12.50 16.57
C THR A 694 17.55 -12.10 15.12
N LEU A 695 18.56 -11.43 14.57
CA LEU A 695 18.65 -11.12 13.15
C LEU A 695 19.39 -12.24 12.42
N SER A 696 18.85 -12.70 11.31
CA SER A 696 19.52 -13.58 10.36
C SER A 696 20.09 -12.78 9.19
N VAL A 697 21.31 -13.09 8.81
CA VAL A 697 22.02 -12.50 7.67
C VAL A 697 22.55 -13.65 6.81
N SER A 698 22.07 -13.73 5.57
CA SER A 698 22.50 -14.78 4.63
C SER A 698 22.82 -14.16 3.27
N PRO A 699 23.94 -13.42 3.16
CA PRO A 699 24.23 -12.66 1.95
C PRO A 699 24.49 -13.58 0.78
N MET A 700 23.97 -13.16 -0.35
CA MET A 700 24.16 -13.77 -1.64
C MET A 700 24.69 -12.68 -2.58
N LEU A 701 26.02 -12.58 -2.69
CA LEU A 701 26.61 -11.57 -3.56
C LEU A 701 26.56 -11.99 -5.03
N PRO A 702 26.20 -11.06 -5.94
CA PRO A 702 26.38 -11.25 -7.36
C PRO A 702 27.87 -11.39 -7.69
N LYS A 703 28.24 -12.23 -8.64
CA LYS A 703 29.62 -12.47 -9.04
C LYS A 703 30.39 -11.23 -9.50
N GLU A 704 29.67 -10.21 -9.94
CA GLU A 704 30.28 -8.95 -10.40
C GLU A 704 30.70 -8.02 -9.25
N LEU A 705 30.20 -8.26 -8.02
CA LEU A 705 30.52 -7.47 -6.85
C LEU A 705 31.50 -8.21 -5.95
N SER A 706 32.66 -7.60 -5.64
CA SER A 706 33.61 -8.15 -4.68
C SER A 706 33.21 -7.87 -3.22
N PHE A 707 32.42 -6.86 -2.99
CA PHE A 707 31.82 -6.57 -1.70
C PHE A 707 30.58 -5.67 -1.87
N TRP A 708 29.70 -5.69 -0.87
CA TRP A 708 28.59 -4.78 -0.73
C TRP A 708 28.40 -4.41 0.73
N ARG A 709 28.21 -3.12 1.00
CA ARG A 709 28.09 -2.55 2.34
C ARG A 709 26.85 -1.67 2.46
N MET A 710 26.17 -1.78 3.58
CA MET A 710 25.12 -0.87 4.03
C MET A 710 25.53 -0.27 5.37
N GLU A 711 25.41 1.03 5.52
CA GLU A 711 25.68 1.73 6.76
C GLU A 711 24.41 2.27 7.39
N ASN A 712 24.38 2.30 8.72
CA ASN A 712 23.26 2.78 9.52
C ASN A 712 21.96 1.95 9.37
N LEU A 713 22.09 0.65 9.15
CA LEU A 713 20.96 -0.26 9.28
C LEU A 713 20.44 -0.25 10.72
N LYS A 714 19.17 -0.58 10.87
CA LYS A 714 18.50 -0.57 12.16
C LYS A 714 17.81 -1.92 12.44
N PHE A 715 18.02 -2.45 13.64
CA PHE A 715 17.34 -3.64 14.11
C PHE A 715 17.11 -3.55 15.63
N ASN A 716 15.88 -3.70 16.05
CA ASN A 716 15.49 -3.64 17.47
C ASN A 716 16.11 -2.43 18.21
N GLY A 717 16.06 -1.25 17.58
CA GLY A 717 16.62 -0.01 18.14
C GLY A 717 18.14 0.09 18.13
N VAL A 718 18.85 -0.91 17.59
CA VAL A 718 20.29 -0.90 17.43
C VAL A 718 20.65 -0.49 15.99
N LEU A 719 21.53 0.52 15.88
CA LEU A 719 22.13 0.91 14.59
C LEU A 719 23.40 0.10 14.36
N TYR A 720 23.64 -0.31 13.13
CA TYR A 720 24.82 -1.06 12.75
C TYR A 720 25.16 -0.89 11.26
N ASP A 721 26.43 -1.15 10.93
CA ASP A 721 26.89 -1.25 9.55
C ASP A 721 27.10 -2.73 9.21
N LEU A 722 26.74 -3.10 8.00
CA LEU A 722 26.83 -4.47 7.51
C LEU A 722 27.53 -4.50 6.15
N GLU A 723 28.57 -5.30 6.05
CA GLU A 723 29.31 -5.56 4.81
C GLU A 723 29.38 -7.07 4.55
N ALA A 724 29.24 -7.46 3.32
CA ALA A 724 29.47 -8.83 2.87
C ALA A 724 30.45 -8.85 1.71
N GLY A 725 31.31 -9.85 1.70
CA GLY A 725 32.15 -10.26 0.58
C GLY A 725 31.91 -11.73 0.25
N ASP A 726 32.67 -12.29 -0.66
CA ASP A 726 32.47 -13.68 -1.13
C ASP A 726 32.53 -14.70 0.01
N ASP A 727 33.42 -14.49 1.00
CA ASP A 727 33.68 -15.43 2.07
C ASP A 727 33.45 -14.86 3.48
N TYR A 728 32.90 -13.66 3.61
CA TYR A 728 32.75 -13.02 4.92
C TYR A 728 31.50 -12.17 5.05
N VAL A 729 31.11 -11.98 6.32
CA VAL A 729 30.19 -10.94 6.79
C VAL A 729 30.89 -10.14 7.88
N LEU A 730 30.79 -8.82 7.79
CA LEU A 730 31.38 -7.87 8.73
C LEU A 730 30.25 -6.99 9.33
N LEU A 731 30.08 -7.07 10.65
CA LEU A 731 29.26 -6.15 11.42
C LEU A 731 30.18 -5.09 12.03
N GLU A 732 29.85 -3.81 11.83
CA GLU A 732 30.62 -2.69 12.38
C GLU A 732 29.70 -1.63 12.99
N SER A 733 30.31 -0.65 13.63
CA SER A 733 29.63 0.54 14.15
C SER A 733 28.36 0.25 14.97
N VAL A 734 28.32 -0.90 15.67
CA VAL A 734 27.14 -1.32 16.45
C VAL A 734 26.88 -0.35 17.59
N ARG A 735 25.73 0.30 17.58
CA ARG A 735 25.36 1.36 18.51
C ARG A 735 23.96 1.12 19.08
N GLY A 736 23.85 1.00 20.38
CA GLY A 736 22.58 0.72 21.07
C GLY A 736 22.72 -0.40 22.09
N ASN A 737 21.59 -0.83 22.64
CA ASN A 737 21.57 -1.90 23.63
C ASN A 737 21.44 -3.26 22.92
N THR A 738 22.54 -4.00 22.86
CA THR A 738 22.62 -5.33 22.24
C THR A 738 22.46 -6.48 23.22
N SER A 739 22.06 -6.21 24.45
CA SER A 739 21.94 -7.23 25.50
C SER A 739 20.95 -8.34 25.11
N GLY A 740 21.45 -9.58 25.05
CA GLY A 740 20.67 -10.74 24.64
C GLY A 740 20.40 -10.85 23.14
N MET A 741 20.89 -9.91 22.33
CA MET A 741 20.73 -9.96 20.88
C MET A 741 21.74 -10.91 20.24
N LYS A 742 21.28 -11.60 19.21
CA LYS A 742 22.06 -12.55 18.42
C LYS A 742 22.01 -12.18 16.92
N CYS A 743 23.04 -12.58 16.22
CA CYS A 743 23.07 -12.58 14.77
C CYS A 743 23.36 -14.01 14.28
N VAL A 744 22.49 -14.52 13.45
CA VAL A 744 22.68 -15.80 12.75
C VAL A 744 23.26 -15.49 11.38
N ILE A 745 24.51 -15.85 11.14
CA ILE A 745 25.19 -15.58 9.89
C ILE A 745 25.32 -16.89 9.11
N THR A 746 24.82 -16.88 7.87
CA THR A 746 24.92 -18.03 6.96
C THR A 746 25.74 -17.62 5.74
N LEU A 747 26.83 -18.33 5.47
CA LEU A 747 27.73 -18.13 4.33
C LEU A 747 27.79 -19.41 3.49
N SER A 748 27.83 -19.24 2.16
CA SER A 748 28.03 -20.36 1.25
C SER A 748 29.50 -20.80 1.26
N THR A 749 29.73 -22.09 1.08
CA THR A 749 31.08 -22.66 0.96
C THR A 749 31.14 -23.76 -0.09
N GLN A 750 32.29 -23.87 -0.75
CA GLN A 750 32.60 -24.99 -1.65
C GLN A 750 33.50 -26.04 -0.95
N SER A 751 33.93 -25.75 0.28
CA SER A 751 34.79 -26.62 1.05
C SER A 751 34.00 -27.74 1.72
N GLU A 752 34.45 -28.99 1.61
CA GLU A 752 33.89 -30.12 2.36
C GLU A 752 34.19 -30.04 3.87
N ALA A 753 35.25 -29.32 4.24
CA ALA A 753 35.65 -29.11 5.63
C ALA A 753 35.99 -27.61 5.86
N PRO A 754 34.96 -26.75 5.87
CA PRO A 754 35.16 -25.31 6.00
C PRO A 754 35.69 -24.93 7.37
N GLN A 755 36.61 -23.99 7.41
CA GLN A 755 37.13 -23.38 8.63
C GLN A 755 36.46 -22.03 8.85
N VAL A 756 35.90 -21.81 10.01
CA VAL A 756 35.17 -20.57 10.36
C VAL A 756 36.00 -19.73 11.33
N TYR A 757 36.20 -18.47 10.98
CA TYR A 757 36.95 -17.52 11.77
C TYR A 757 36.06 -16.40 12.29
N SER A 758 36.25 -16.03 13.55
CA SER A 758 35.71 -14.78 14.12
C SER A 758 36.83 -13.83 14.44
N ASN A 759 36.86 -12.66 13.81
CA ASN A 759 37.94 -11.68 13.94
C ASN A 759 39.33 -12.29 13.74
N GLY A 760 39.48 -13.17 12.76
CA GLY A 760 40.73 -13.86 12.42
C GLY A 760 41.11 -15.04 13.35
N LYS A 761 40.30 -15.33 14.36
CA LYS A 761 40.48 -16.46 15.27
C LYS A 761 39.61 -17.63 14.85
N LEU A 762 40.21 -18.80 14.64
CA LEU A 762 39.51 -20.04 14.30
C LEU A 762 38.49 -20.40 15.39
N LEU A 763 37.26 -20.65 14.98
CA LEU A 763 36.19 -21.16 15.86
C LEU A 763 36.27 -22.70 15.96
N PRO A 764 35.88 -23.28 17.12
CA PRO A 764 35.76 -24.74 17.23
C PRO A 764 34.57 -25.22 16.38
N GLU A 765 34.62 -26.45 15.86
CA GLU A 765 33.55 -27.04 15.04
C GLU A 765 32.20 -27.06 15.71
N SER A 766 32.17 -27.11 17.05
CA SER A 766 30.90 -27.02 17.82
C SER A 766 30.24 -25.66 17.81
N ALA A 767 30.89 -24.61 17.27
CA ALA A 767 30.36 -23.25 17.24
C ALA A 767 29.54 -22.94 15.96
N TYR A 768 29.53 -23.84 15.00
CA TYR A 768 28.80 -23.67 13.74
C TYR A 768 28.28 -25.00 13.21
N THR A 769 27.37 -24.91 12.26
CA THR A 769 26.85 -26.08 11.54
C THR A 769 27.16 -25.96 10.04
N VAL A 770 27.34 -27.09 9.37
CA VAL A 770 27.52 -27.15 7.92
C VAL A 770 26.42 -28.03 7.34
N THR A 771 25.64 -27.48 6.42
CA THR A 771 24.55 -28.21 5.78
C THR A 771 24.40 -27.69 4.34
N ASP A 772 24.35 -28.58 3.38
CA ASP A 772 24.11 -28.28 1.96
C ASP A 772 25.04 -27.15 1.41
N GLY A 773 26.31 -27.18 1.72
CA GLY A 773 27.28 -26.20 1.27
C GLY A 773 27.11 -24.81 1.92
N LYS A 774 26.44 -24.75 3.07
CA LYS A 774 26.27 -23.53 3.86
C LYS A 774 26.80 -23.72 5.27
N VAL A 775 27.54 -22.74 5.73
CA VAL A 775 28.01 -22.62 7.11
C VAL A 775 27.09 -21.67 7.84
N CYS A 776 26.48 -22.12 8.94
CA CYS A 776 25.64 -21.30 9.80
C CYS A 776 26.28 -21.14 11.17
N VAL A 777 26.48 -19.90 11.61
CA VAL A 777 27.05 -19.55 12.90
C VAL A 777 26.17 -18.54 13.64
N THR A 778 25.91 -18.78 14.93
CA THR A 778 25.18 -17.85 15.78
C THR A 778 26.18 -17.11 16.69
N VAL A 779 26.17 -15.80 16.62
CA VAL A 779 27.07 -14.92 17.36
C VAL A 779 26.31 -13.86 18.14
N ASP A 780 26.97 -13.25 19.11
CA ASP A 780 26.42 -12.06 19.78
C ASP A 780 26.32 -10.90 18.79
N PHE A 781 25.28 -10.08 18.91
CA PHE A 781 25.10 -8.90 18.05
C PHE A 781 26.09 -7.78 18.47
N ARG A 782 27.26 -7.83 17.89
CA ARG A 782 28.37 -6.88 18.16
C ARG A 782 29.28 -6.74 16.97
N ALA A 783 30.13 -5.72 16.96
CA ALA A 783 31.13 -5.54 15.92
C ALA A 783 32.07 -6.75 15.82
N GLN A 784 32.06 -7.41 14.66
CA GLN A 784 32.86 -8.59 14.37
C GLN A 784 32.85 -8.97 12.89
N LYS A 785 33.91 -9.63 12.44
CA LYS A 785 34.00 -10.26 11.12
C LYS A 785 33.89 -11.78 11.27
N ILE A 786 32.95 -12.37 10.56
CA ILE A 786 32.86 -13.84 10.39
C ILE A 786 33.31 -14.16 8.99
N GLN A 787 34.24 -15.10 8.86
CA GLN A 787 34.84 -15.51 7.60
C GLN A 787 34.88 -17.02 7.50
N VAL A 788 34.56 -17.56 6.34
CA VAL A 788 34.63 -19.00 6.01
C VAL A 788 35.76 -19.22 4.97
N LYS A 789 36.62 -20.20 5.21
CA LYS A 789 37.72 -20.54 4.32
C LYS A 789 37.71 -22.01 3.94
#